data_246d4f1fda64cae2080cacce8ccaf2a7
#
_entry.id   246d4f1fda64cae2080cacce8ccaf2a7
#
_cell.length_a   1.000
_cell.length_b   1.000
_cell.length_c   1.000
_cell.angle_alpha   90.00
_cell.angle_beta   90.00
_cell.angle_gamma   90.00
#
_symmetry.space_group_name_H-M   'P 1'
#
loop_
_entity.id
_entity.type
_entity.pdbx_description
1 polymer ?
#
loop_
_entity_poly.entity_id
_entity_poly.type
_entity_poly.pdbx_seq_one_letter_code
_entity_poly.pdbx_strand_id
1 'polypeptide(L)'
;MFAREYVLYMSSCKRKVYIIHSNYLRCSLGGFFNMSEERNIYQILRNIAQNDPDHLILTDAYDDFTYSDLVQMTDSFTGVLLKKGIKPGDHVALWGTNTGNWLAAFLGIQQVGAVAVLVNYALGVDDVTALMKMTRCSALVYGGSKALLRDYHAPEKIAGALSIPADKVICALTPMINFKSLPKVTLPPLPPVDPHKSTFIIFTTGTTSLPKAVLLKQYSMLNDVDFIAKEIMQFVNPVTLMVSVPAFHCFGLIATLYGILKSKYMYLPETYEPSSLLTEVAKRNLTFLISVGTIFANIANIPGVEAMLPDCIKIAVLGGGSMTPTQFMRLESLFKGTKFLNAYGQTESSVVISIPRPTDSLEVRSRSVGHISGVKDVRIMDAAGNILEKGKKSIGEIVVHDDGNIMEGYYGLPAEQQPIDENGWLHTGDLGYLDDDGFLYIVGRSKDIIIKGGENISPSEIETALYSEDSVREAKVFGVSHPVYGEDIECCVVPTDEATFDQDALKASLRTKISPFKIPTHFVLFKDFPLNANNKLDVRTLKSEMAVRLRRILIDEDLSRGILVSKMSIKNTTYSITPVVAFARCLAESIGYSDRRVNQICLATEEMLTERIMNAYSDIGDIQISFLLMEGWLEIRFTDNGERFVLDKNEESSLSVKIIVKVADMLDASREEAGKPVYSLGFLYDNEIDIHQYLYKHEK
;
A
#
# COMPACT_ATOMS: atom_id res chain seq x y z
N MET A 1 16.78 39.31 32.61
CA MET A 1 16.99 38.44 33.76
C MET A 1 16.55 37.01 33.36
N PHE A 2 17.21 36.46 32.38
CA PHE A 2 17.16 35.00 32.04
C PHE A 2 18.39 34.70 31.19
N ALA A 3 19.50 34.59 31.90
CA ALA A 3 20.70 33.98 31.43
C ALA A 3 21.14 33.02 32.53
N ARG A 4 21.02 31.73 32.25
CA ARG A 4 21.77 30.65 32.91
C ARG A 4 21.00 29.34 32.82
N GLU A 5 21.39 28.60 31.81
CA GLU A 5 21.67 27.16 32.01
C GLU A 5 22.54 26.71 30.86
N TYR A 6 23.84 26.89 31.05
CA TYR A 6 24.86 26.25 30.23
C TYR A 6 25.34 25.01 30.98
N VAL A 7 25.12 23.84 30.43
CA VAL A 7 25.73 22.62 30.95
C VAL A 7 27.21 22.65 30.59
N LEU A 8 28.06 22.90 31.61
CA LEU A 8 29.51 22.79 31.54
C LEU A 8 29.93 21.31 31.59
N TYR A 9 30.37 20.76 30.46
CA TYR A 9 31.14 19.52 30.48
C TYR A 9 32.61 19.84 30.74
N MET A 10 33.07 19.53 31.92
CA MET A 10 34.51 19.55 32.25
C MET A 10 35.15 18.19 31.95
N SER A 11 35.96 18.07 30.91
CA SER A 11 36.89 16.99 30.78
C SER A 11 38.15 17.31 31.53
N SER A 12 38.69 16.31 32.23
CA SER A 12 39.82 16.42 33.19
C SER A 12 41.17 16.66 32.57
N CYS A 13 41.31 17.32 31.45
CA CYS A 13 42.59 17.70 30.91
C CYS A 13 42.53 19.05 30.21
N LYS A 14 43.14 20.04 30.93
CA LYS A 14 43.49 21.39 30.45
C LYS A 14 42.34 22.27 29.92
N ARG A 15 41.88 23.15 30.81
CA ARG A 15 41.07 24.35 30.56
C ARG A 15 41.16 24.87 29.12
N LYS A 16 40.30 24.38 28.26
CA LYS A 16 39.78 25.12 27.08
C LYS A 16 38.29 24.92 27.08
N VAL A 17 37.57 25.99 27.38
CA VAL A 17 36.14 26.09 27.22
C VAL A 17 35.88 26.07 25.71
N TYR A 18 35.43 24.95 25.16
CA TYR A 18 34.83 24.95 23.83
C TYR A 18 33.43 25.47 23.95
N ILE A 19 33.28 26.76 23.69
CA ILE A 19 31.98 27.33 23.29
C ILE A 19 31.75 26.75 21.90
N ILE A 20 31.10 25.59 21.83
CA ILE A 20 30.67 25.00 20.56
C ILE A 20 29.55 25.92 20.07
N HIS A 21 29.96 26.87 19.31
CA HIS A 21 29.34 27.46 18.16
C HIS A 21 27.80 27.38 18.04
N SER A 22 27.13 28.27 18.78
CA SER A 22 25.95 28.95 18.25
C SER A 22 26.29 29.96 17.13
N ASN A 23 27.56 30.29 16.92
CA ASN A 23 27.97 31.38 16.00
C ASN A 23 28.38 30.93 14.58
N TYR A 24 28.62 29.64 14.30
CA TYR A 24 28.96 29.22 12.92
C TYR A 24 27.76 28.99 12.00
N LEU A 25 26.57 28.83 12.57
CA LEU A 25 25.32 28.77 11.81
C LEU A 25 24.70 30.17 11.57
N ARG A 26 25.29 31.22 12.16
CA ARG A 26 24.82 32.60 11.99
C ARG A 26 25.27 33.28 10.69
N CYS A 27 26.24 32.76 9.97
CA CYS A 27 26.86 33.49 8.84
C CYS A 27 26.55 32.97 7.46
N SER A 28 25.82 31.86 7.29
CA SER A 28 25.49 31.34 5.95
C SER A 28 24.01 31.12 5.64
N LEU A 29 23.16 31.15 6.66
CA LEU A 29 21.70 31.12 6.49
C LEU A 29 21.16 32.01 7.62
N GLY A 30 20.43 33.06 7.28
CA GLY A 30 19.91 34.04 8.23
C GLY A 30 19.44 33.40 9.54
N GLY A 31 20.05 33.83 10.63
CA GLY A 31 19.96 33.42 12.03
C GLY A 31 19.02 32.26 12.37
N PHE A 32 19.50 31.32 13.18
CA PHE A 32 18.61 30.50 13.99
C PHE A 32 17.77 31.45 14.85
N PHE A 33 16.60 31.79 14.38
CA PHE A 33 15.62 32.43 15.25
C PHE A 33 15.33 31.44 16.38
N ASN A 34 15.53 31.90 17.59
CA ASN A 34 15.00 31.25 18.80
C ASN A 34 13.50 31.09 18.56
N MET A 35 13.04 29.87 18.34
CA MET A 35 11.70 29.53 17.87
C MET A 35 10.75 29.68 19.08
N SER A 36 10.41 30.91 19.44
CA SER A 36 9.37 31.25 20.39
C SER A 36 7.97 30.88 19.82
N GLU A 37 7.02 30.76 20.68
CA GLU A 37 5.66 30.21 20.54
C GLU A 37 4.78 30.74 19.38
N GLU A 38 5.25 31.69 18.56
CA GLU A 38 4.46 32.41 17.54
C GLU A 38 4.87 32.05 16.09
N ARG A 39 4.98 30.77 15.73
CA ARG A 39 5.44 30.37 14.39
C ARG A 39 4.33 30.25 13.36
N ASN A 40 4.32 31.18 12.41
CA ASN A 40 3.52 31.13 11.20
C ASN A 40 4.44 30.86 10.00
N ILE A 41 4.10 29.85 9.17
CA ILE A 41 4.89 29.47 7.98
C ILE A 41 5.19 30.65 7.08
N TYR A 42 4.17 31.46 6.76
CA TYR A 42 4.32 32.61 5.88
C TYR A 42 5.23 33.69 6.48
N GLN A 43 5.13 33.94 7.80
CA GLN A 43 5.99 34.93 8.47
C GLN A 43 7.46 34.52 8.42
N ILE A 44 7.76 33.22 8.60
CA ILE A 44 9.12 32.71 8.47
C ILE A 44 9.63 32.92 7.04
N LEU A 45 8.84 32.54 6.03
CA LEU A 45 9.18 32.74 4.62
C LEU A 45 9.45 34.23 4.29
N ARG A 46 8.59 35.13 4.78
CA ARG A 46 8.73 36.56 4.58
C ARG A 46 10.00 37.11 5.23
N ASN A 47 10.36 36.64 6.42
CA ASN A 47 11.59 37.03 7.08
C ASN A 47 12.84 36.56 6.29
N ILE A 48 12.79 35.35 5.69
CA ILE A 48 13.86 34.88 4.82
C ILE A 48 13.96 35.78 3.58
N ALA A 49 12.83 36.06 2.92
CA ALA A 49 12.77 36.90 1.74
C ALA A 49 13.24 38.35 1.96
N GLN A 50 13.10 38.89 3.16
CA GLN A 50 13.65 40.22 3.53
C GLN A 50 15.19 40.26 3.51
N ASN A 51 15.84 39.13 3.84
CA ASN A 51 17.29 39.03 3.93
C ASN A 51 17.93 38.63 2.59
N ASP A 52 17.25 37.84 1.75
CA ASP A 52 17.76 37.37 0.47
C ASP A 52 16.63 37.26 -0.58
N PRO A 53 16.05 38.41 -1.02
CA PRO A 53 14.86 38.46 -1.86
C PRO A 53 15.05 37.82 -3.26
N ASP A 54 16.24 37.97 -3.83
CA ASP A 54 16.56 37.59 -5.21
C ASP A 54 17.09 36.14 -5.31
N HIS A 55 17.21 35.46 -4.20
CA HIS A 55 17.67 34.06 -4.18
C HIS A 55 16.67 33.13 -4.86
N LEU A 56 17.14 32.38 -5.87
CA LEU A 56 16.38 31.35 -6.56
C LEU A 56 16.17 30.16 -5.61
N ILE A 57 14.98 30.01 -5.09
CA ILE A 57 14.66 28.97 -4.11
C ILE A 57 13.93 27.78 -4.71
N LEU A 58 13.13 28.01 -5.74
CA LEU A 58 12.25 27.00 -6.33
C LEU A 58 12.29 27.04 -7.83
N THR A 59 12.36 25.89 -8.47
CA THR A 59 12.01 25.69 -9.89
C THR A 59 10.95 24.61 -9.98
N ASP A 60 9.91 24.84 -10.77
CA ASP A 60 9.00 23.79 -11.22
C ASP A 60 9.19 23.48 -12.72
N ALA A 61 8.29 22.74 -13.33
CA ALA A 61 8.38 22.41 -14.76
C ALA A 61 8.19 23.61 -15.70
N TYR A 62 7.75 24.75 -15.18
CA TYR A 62 7.28 25.89 -15.97
C TYR A 62 8.05 27.18 -15.71
N ASP A 63 8.56 27.40 -14.50
CA ASP A 63 9.15 28.66 -14.09
C ASP A 63 10.17 28.52 -12.95
N ASP A 64 10.97 29.56 -12.77
CA ASP A 64 11.92 29.75 -11.67
C ASP A 64 11.38 30.80 -10.70
N PHE A 65 11.50 30.57 -9.39
CA PHE A 65 10.92 31.44 -8.35
C PHE A 65 11.97 31.86 -7.33
N THR A 66 12.13 33.15 -7.16
CA THR A 66 12.88 33.73 -6.06
C THR A 66 12.02 33.81 -4.80
N TYR A 67 12.64 34.09 -3.66
CA TYR A 67 11.88 34.36 -2.44
C TYR A 67 10.94 35.56 -2.60
N SER A 68 11.39 36.62 -3.29
CA SER A 68 10.55 37.78 -3.63
C SER A 68 9.34 37.40 -4.47
N ASP A 69 9.53 36.52 -5.46
CA ASP A 69 8.41 35.99 -6.26
C ASP A 69 7.39 35.26 -5.40
N LEU A 70 7.84 34.31 -4.56
CA LEU A 70 6.94 33.53 -3.70
C LEU A 70 6.14 34.41 -2.74
N VAL A 71 6.77 35.39 -2.12
CA VAL A 71 6.09 36.35 -1.24
C VAL A 71 5.08 37.18 -2.02
N GLN A 72 5.46 37.73 -3.19
CA GLN A 72 4.56 38.53 -4.03
C GLN A 72 3.37 37.70 -4.52
N MET A 73 3.60 36.48 -5.00
CA MET A 73 2.55 35.58 -5.46
C MET A 73 1.58 35.24 -4.33
N THR A 74 2.11 34.94 -3.15
CA THR A 74 1.32 34.65 -1.95
C THR A 74 0.45 35.86 -1.55
N ASP A 75 1.03 37.06 -1.44
CA ASP A 75 0.29 38.29 -1.12
C ASP A 75 -0.79 38.59 -2.14
N SER A 76 -0.47 38.45 -3.44
CA SER A 76 -1.44 38.68 -4.51
C SER A 76 -2.59 37.70 -4.46
N PHE A 77 -2.31 36.40 -4.19
CA PHE A 77 -3.34 35.39 -4.06
C PHE A 77 -4.17 35.57 -2.78
N THR A 78 -3.55 35.94 -1.67
CA THR A 78 -4.24 36.37 -0.44
C THR A 78 -5.24 37.48 -0.72
N GLY A 79 -4.83 38.48 -1.51
CA GLY A 79 -5.71 39.56 -1.97
C GLY A 79 -6.91 39.05 -2.79
N VAL A 80 -6.70 38.01 -3.62
CA VAL A 80 -7.80 37.34 -4.34
C VAL A 80 -8.76 36.67 -3.35
N LEU A 81 -8.27 35.90 -2.38
CA LEU A 81 -9.09 35.22 -1.37
C LEU A 81 -9.94 36.21 -0.55
N LEU A 82 -9.33 37.31 -0.09
CA LEU A 82 -10.03 38.36 0.66
C LEU A 82 -11.13 39.04 -0.17
N LYS A 83 -10.88 39.35 -1.44
CA LYS A 83 -11.89 39.89 -2.38
C LYS A 83 -13.05 38.93 -2.61
N LYS A 84 -12.80 37.60 -2.52
CA LYS A 84 -13.84 36.57 -2.61
C LYS A 84 -14.56 36.32 -1.26
N GLY A 85 -14.24 37.10 -0.24
CA GLY A 85 -14.86 37.03 1.07
C GLY A 85 -14.46 35.81 1.89
N ILE A 86 -13.29 35.20 1.61
CA ILE A 86 -12.71 34.15 2.44
C ILE A 86 -12.22 34.75 3.77
N LYS A 87 -12.53 34.10 4.87
CA LYS A 87 -12.26 34.56 6.23
C LYS A 87 -11.44 33.52 7.01
N PRO A 88 -10.80 33.91 8.12
CA PRO A 88 -10.18 32.96 9.05
C PRO A 88 -11.17 31.85 9.46
N GLY A 89 -10.71 30.59 9.40
CA GLY A 89 -11.51 29.41 9.71
C GLY A 89 -12.38 28.87 8.58
N ASP A 90 -12.52 29.59 7.45
CA ASP A 90 -13.17 29.02 6.26
C ASP A 90 -12.37 27.85 5.69
N HIS A 91 -13.04 26.79 5.27
CA HIS A 91 -12.39 25.66 4.62
C HIS A 91 -12.31 25.89 3.10
N VAL A 92 -11.12 25.88 2.57
CA VAL A 92 -10.81 26.10 1.15
C VAL A 92 -10.15 24.85 0.59
N ALA A 93 -10.83 24.15 -0.34
CA ALA A 93 -10.24 23.02 -1.01
C ALA A 93 -9.12 23.48 -1.97
N LEU A 94 -7.97 22.81 -1.89
CA LEU A 94 -6.84 23.01 -2.80
C LEU A 94 -6.58 21.70 -3.55
N TRP A 95 -7.02 21.68 -4.82
CA TRP A 95 -7.00 20.51 -5.69
C TRP A 95 -6.06 20.74 -6.88
N GLY A 96 -4.89 20.10 -6.89
CA GLY A 96 -3.90 20.29 -7.95
C GLY A 96 -2.56 19.62 -7.66
N THR A 97 -1.67 19.73 -8.66
CA THR A 97 -0.30 19.18 -8.59
C THR A 97 0.68 20.20 -7.99
N ASN A 98 1.86 19.71 -7.59
CA ASN A 98 2.92 20.54 -7.05
C ASN A 98 3.46 21.52 -8.10
N THR A 99 3.16 22.81 -7.94
CA THR A 99 3.70 23.91 -8.74
C THR A 99 3.93 25.14 -7.86
N GLY A 100 4.67 26.12 -8.36
CA GLY A 100 4.82 27.40 -7.65
C GLY A 100 3.49 28.09 -7.39
N ASN A 101 2.53 28.01 -8.32
CA ASN A 101 1.16 28.51 -8.12
C ASN A 101 0.41 27.77 -6.99
N TRP A 102 0.52 26.43 -6.96
CA TRP A 102 -0.09 25.63 -5.89
C TRP A 102 0.47 26.01 -4.51
N LEU A 103 1.81 26.17 -4.45
CA LEU A 103 2.48 26.57 -3.21
C LEU A 103 2.05 27.98 -2.76
N ALA A 104 2.01 28.94 -3.68
CA ALA A 104 1.55 30.30 -3.38
C ALA A 104 0.06 30.31 -2.93
N ALA A 105 -0.78 29.47 -3.52
CA ALA A 105 -2.17 29.29 -3.12
C ALA A 105 -2.28 28.69 -1.71
N PHE A 106 -1.51 27.65 -1.41
CA PHE A 106 -1.43 27.08 -0.06
C PHE A 106 -1.02 28.11 0.98
N LEU A 107 0.08 28.82 0.72
CA LEU A 107 0.57 29.86 1.62
C LEU A 107 -0.42 31.03 1.79
N GLY A 108 -1.12 31.40 0.72
CA GLY A 108 -2.16 32.45 0.78
C GLY A 108 -3.37 32.05 1.62
N ILE A 109 -3.81 30.80 1.53
CA ILE A 109 -4.88 30.26 2.41
C ILE A 109 -4.42 30.30 3.87
N GLN A 110 -3.16 29.88 4.14
CA GLN A 110 -2.57 29.95 5.47
C GLN A 110 -2.46 31.40 5.99
N GLN A 111 -2.10 32.35 5.12
CA GLN A 111 -1.95 33.77 5.48
C GLN A 111 -3.29 34.41 5.86
N VAL A 112 -4.38 34.04 5.20
CA VAL A 112 -5.76 34.48 5.58
C VAL A 112 -6.18 33.91 6.95
N GLY A 113 -5.56 32.81 7.37
CA GLY A 113 -6.01 32.03 8.54
C GLY A 113 -7.18 31.09 8.21
N ALA A 114 -7.40 30.80 6.94
CA ALA A 114 -8.34 29.78 6.47
C ALA A 114 -7.70 28.39 6.55
N VAL A 115 -8.54 27.35 6.52
CA VAL A 115 -8.12 25.95 6.58
C VAL A 115 -7.95 25.42 5.15
N ALA A 116 -6.72 25.06 4.78
CA ALA A 116 -6.44 24.43 3.49
C ALA A 116 -6.83 22.94 3.53
N VAL A 117 -7.81 22.55 2.70
CA VAL A 117 -8.23 21.15 2.55
C VAL A 117 -7.50 20.60 1.32
N LEU A 118 -6.47 19.79 1.56
CA LEU A 118 -5.57 19.30 0.52
C LEU A 118 -6.16 18.07 -0.16
N VAL A 119 -6.49 18.20 -1.44
CA VAL A 119 -7.19 17.17 -2.21
C VAL A 119 -6.26 16.53 -3.22
N ASN A 120 -6.28 15.20 -3.29
CA ASN A 120 -5.52 14.44 -4.29
C ASN A 120 -5.98 14.78 -5.71
N TYR A 121 -5.05 15.25 -6.54
CA TYR A 121 -5.32 15.66 -7.93
C TYR A 121 -5.77 14.52 -8.85
N ALA A 122 -5.51 13.26 -8.48
CA ALA A 122 -5.90 12.10 -9.28
C ALA A 122 -7.34 11.64 -9.04
N LEU A 123 -8.03 12.21 -8.03
CA LEU A 123 -9.43 11.88 -7.72
C LEU A 123 -10.40 12.44 -8.78
N GLY A 124 -11.47 11.68 -9.00
CA GLY A 124 -12.59 12.11 -9.86
C GLY A 124 -13.50 13.14 -9.20
N VAL A 125 -14.40 13.71 -9.99
CA VAL A 125 -15.36 14.76 -9.57
C VAL A 125 -16.19 14.33 -8.37
N ASP A 126 -16.69 13.09 -8.37
CA ASP A 126 -17.57 12.57 -7.31
C ASP A 126 -16.82 12.43 -5.98
N ASP A 127 -15.58 11.92 -6.03
CA ASP A 127 -14.72 11.79 -4.84
C ASP A 127 -14.38 13.16 -4.26
N VAL A 128 -13.92 14.09 -5.10
CA VAL A 128 -13.60 15.47 -4.66
C VAL A 128 -14.83 16.14 -4.05
N THR A 129 -16.00 15.97 -4.69
CA THR A 129 -17.27 16.50 -4.19
C THR A 129 -17.60 15.93 -2.81
N ALA A 130 -17.42 14.61 -2.63
CA ALA A 130 -17.66 13.95 -1.34
C ALA A 130 -16.73 14.47 -0.24
N LEU A 131 -15.43 14.61 -0.54
CA LEU A 131 -14.43 15.14 0.41
C LEU A 131 -14.71 16.59 0.81
N MET A 132 -15.04 17.45 -0.17
CA MET A 132 -15.37 18.85 0.07
C MET A 132 -16.67 19.00 0.88
N LYS A 133 -17.66 18.15 0.63
CA LYS A 133 -18.90 18.10 1.41
C LYS A 133 -18.65 17.68 2.85
N MET A 134 -17.86 16.62 3.04
CA MET A 134 -17.47 16.10 4.36
C MET A 134 -16.75 17.17 5.20
N THR A 135 -15.86 17.92 4.58
CA THR A 135 -15.08 18.98 5.23
C THR A 135 -15.72 20.37 5.17
N ARG A 136 -16.97 20.48 4.65
CA ARG A 136 -17.73 21.72 4.55
C ARG A 136 -16.95 22.85 3.87
N CYS A 137 -16.26 22.55 2.76
CA CYS A 137 -15.54 23.56 2.00
C CYS A 137 -16.48 24.64 1.46
N SER A 138 -16.08 25.90 1.59
CA SER A 138 -16.84 27.06 1.08
C SER A 138 -16.26 27.62 -0.22
N ALA A 139 -15.07 27.18 -0.62
CA ALA A 139 -14.39 27.57 -1.86
C ALA A 139 -13.54 26.42 -2.40
N LEU A 140 -13.25 26.50 -3.71
CA LEU A 140 -12.36 25.56 -4.42
C LEU A 140 -11.27 26.35 -5.15
N VAL A 141 -10.03 26.05 -4.83
CA VAL A 141 -8.87 26.42 -5.63
C VAL A 141 -8.41 25.18 -6.40
N TYR A 142 -8.41 25.24 -7.72
CA TYR A 142 -7.93 24.16 -8.55
C TYR A 142 -6.74 24.60 -9.38
N GLY A 143 -5.70 23.76 -9.41
CA GLY A 143 -4.44 24.20 -10.02
C GLY A 143 -3.48 23.06 -10.30
N GLY A 144 -2.23 23.45 -10.55
CA GLY A 144 -1.17 22.53 -10.94
C GLY A 144 -1.01 22.45 -12.45
N SER A 145 -0.48 21.33 -12.96
CA SER A 145 -0.25 21.13 -14.39
C SER A 145 -1.55 20.90 -15.16
N LYS A 146 -1.72 21.64 -16.25
CA LYS A 146 -2.83 21.45 -17.20
C LYS A 146 -2.88 20.02 -17.76
N ALA A 147 -1.73 19.39 -17.97
CA ALA A 147 -1.63 18.05 -18.54
C ALA A 147 -2.28 16.96 -17.64
N LEU A 148 -2.35 17.23 -16.34
CA LEU A 148 -2.91 16.28 -15.36
C LEU A 148 -4.38 16.53 -15.04
N LEU A 149 -4.96 17.66 -15.44
CA LEU A 149 -6.38 17.94 -15.29
C LEU A 149 -7.16 17.32 -16.47
N ARG A 150 -7.75 16.14 -16.24
CA ARG A 150 -8.44 15.36 -17.29
C ARG A 150 -9.79 15.93 -17.72
N ASP A 151 -10.48 16.65 -16.84
CA ASP A 151 -11.80 17.25 -17.10
C ASP A 151 -11.77 18.74 -16.75
N TYR A 152 -11.78 19.60 -17.76
CA TYR A 152 -11.76 21.06 -17.60
C TYR A 152 -13.06 21.62 -16.99
N HIS A 153 -14.16 20.87 -17.01
CA HIS A 153 -15.45 21.25 -16.44
C HIS A 153 -15.65 20.68 -15.04
N ALA A 154 -14.68 19.94 -14.52
CA ALA A 154 -14.76 19.35 -13.20
C ALA A 154 -14.98 20.40 -12.08
N PRO A 155 -14.27 21.55 -12.06
CA PRO A 155 -14.48 22.56 -11.03
C PRO A 155 -15.90 23.11 -10.99
N GLU A 156 -16.51 23.38 -12.16
CA GLU A 156 -17.87 23.88 -12.26
C GLU A 156 -18.89 22.82 -11.83
N LYS A 157 -18.68 21.54 -12.18
CA LYS A 157 -19.54 20.43 -11.75
C LYS A 157 -19.52 20.27 -10.22
N ILE A 158 -18.33 20.31 -9.61
CA ILE A 158 -18.15 20.25 -8.14
C ILE A 158 -18.84 21.43 -7.47
N ALA A 159 -18.63 22.64 -7.97
CA ALA A 159 -19.22 23.85 -7.43
C ALA A 159 -20.76 23.81 -7.52
N GLY A 160 -21.30 23.35 -8.64
CA GLY A 160 -22.74 23.19 -8.82
C GLY A 160 -23.36 22.17 -7.84
N ALA A 161 -22.71 21.02 -7.67
CA ALA A 161 -23.16 19.97 -6.75
C ALA A 161 -23.14 20.42 -5.26
N LEU A 162 -22.22 21.32 -4.88
CA LEU A 162 -22.07 21.83 -3.52
C LEU A 162 -22.67 23.21 -3.30
N SER A 163 -23.30 23.80 -4.33
CA SER A 163 -23.83 25.15 -4.30
C SER A 163 -22.79 26.22 -3.92
N ILE A 164 -21.52 25.99 -4.31
CA ILE A 164 -20.44 26.95 -4.13
C ILE A 164 -20.61 28.07 -5.19
N PRO A 165 -20.61 29.36 -4.79
CA PRO A 165 -20.67 30.45 -5.74
C PRO A 165 -19.55 30.39 -6.78
N ALA A 166 -19.87 30.62 -8.05
CA ALA A 166 -18.90 30.54 -9.14
C ALA A 166 -17.68 31.44 -8.95
N ASP A 167 -17.85 32.56 -8.27
CA ASP A 167 -16.75 33.47 -7.93
C ASP A 167 -15.82 32.94 -6.83
N LYS A 168 -16.20 31.88 -6.11
CA LYS A 168 -15.37 31.14 -5.14
C LYS A 168 -14.72 29.91 -5.74
N VAL A 169 -14.82 29.70 -7.04
CA VAL A 169 -14.07 28.70 -7.82
C VAL A 169 -12.88 29.43 -8.46
N ILE A 170 -11.68 29.16 -7.95
CA ILE A 170 -10.49 29.95 -8.28
C ILE A 170 -9.52 29.06 -9.06
N CYS A 171 -9.16 29.52 -10.29
CA CYS A 171 -8.20 28.83 -11.13
C CYS A 171 -6.76 29.20 -10.73
N ALA A 172 -5.91 28.19 -10.54
CA ALA A 172 -4.47 28.31 -10.30
C ALA A 172 -3.64 27.43 -11.27
N LEU A 173 -4.23 27.07 -12.41
CA LEU A 173 -3.60 26.18 -13.41
C LEU A 173 -2.38 26.82 -14.06
N THR A 174 -1.27 26.09 -14.09
CA THR A 174 -0.03 26.44 -14.82
C THR A 174 0.00 25.69 -16.17
N PRO A 175 0.40 26.30 -17.30
CA PRO A 175 0.84 27.70 -17.47
C PRO A 175 -0.30 28.69 -17.80
N MET A 176 -1.58 28.31 -17.68
CA MET A 176 -2.70 29.19 -18.07
C MET A 176 -2.73 30.49 -17.27
N ILE A 177 -2.40 30.41 -15.99
CA ILE A 177 -2.31 31.56 -15.09
C ILE A 177 -0.90 31.56 -14.49
N ASN A 178 -0.20 32.69 -14.61
CA ASN A 178 1.07 32.89 -13.95
C ASN A 178 0.87 33.86 -12.79
N PHE A 179 1.01 33.37 -11.56
CA PHE A 179 0.85 34.19 -10.36
C PHE A 179 1.94 35.26 -10.21
N LYS A 180 3.12 35.09 -10.84
CA LYS A 180 4.16 36.16 -10.90
C LYS A 180 3.66 37.38 -11.62
N SER A 181 2.72 37.25 -12.56
CA SER A 181 2.14 38.37 -13.32
C SER A 181 0.93 39.01 -12.62
N LEU A 182 0.48 38.46 -11.50
CA LEU A 182 -0.59 39.09 -10.73
C LEU A 182 -0.16 40.47 -10.21
N PRO A 183 -1.08 41.46 -10.19
CA PRO A 183 -0.75 42.78 -9.65
C PRO A 183 -0.25 42.68 -8.21
N LYS A 184 0.81 43.41 -7.90
CA LYS A 184 1.24 43.61 -6.51
C LYS A 184 0.11 44.26 -5.72
N VAL A 185 -0.24 43.69 -4.58
CA VAL A 185 -1.29 44.21 -3.72
C VAL A 185 -0.72 44.63 -2.38
N THR A 186 -1.25 45.71 -1.82
CA THR A 186 -1.04 46.04 -0.42
C THR A 186 -2.20 45.40 0.36
N LEU A 187 -1.88 44.41 1.18
CA LEU A 187 -2.87 43.75 2.00
C LEU A 187 -3.30 44.64 3.18
N PRO A 188 -4.58 44.62 3.59
CA PRO A 188 -4.99 45.18 4.87
C PRO A 188 -4.28 44.45 6.01
N PRO A 189 -4.23 45.03 7.21
CA PRO A 189 -3.78 44.31 8.39
C PRO A 189 -4.61 43.02 8.57
N LEU A 190 -3.92 41.88 8.58
CA LEU A 190 -4.54 40.58 8.82
C LEU A 190 -4.47 40.21 10.29
N PRO A 191 -5.48 39.52 10.84
CA PRO A 191 -5.40 38.99 12.19
C PRO A 191 -4.23 37.97 12.27
N PRO A 192 -3.55 37.89 13.43
CA PRO A 192 -2.49 36.90 13.61
C PRO A 192 -3.06 35.50 13.48
N VAL A 193 -2.35 34.64 12.78
CA VAL A 193 -2.69 33.21 12.64
C VAL A 193 -2.05 32.47 13.81
N ASP A 194 -2.89 31.81 14.60
CA ASP A 194 -2.44 30.96 15.72
C ASP A 194 -1.86 29.65 15.17
N PRO A 195 -0.55 29.36 15.31
CA PRO A 195 0.08 28.18 14.77
C PRO A 195 -0.32 26.89 15.47
N HIS A 196 -0.93 26.98 16.68
CA HIS A 196 -1.41 25.84 17.46
C HIS A 196 -2.83 25.40 17.07
N LYS A 197 -3.54 26.16 16.25
CA LYS A 197 -4.82 25.76 15.67
C LYS A 197 -4.59 25.00 14.37
N SER A 198 -5.48 24.04 14.08
CA SER A 198 -5.45 23.34 12.80
C SER A 198 -5.80 24.28 11.66
N THR A 199 -4.89 24.37 10.69
CA THR A 199 -5.01 25.25 9.53
C THR A 199 -4.98 24.49 8.21
N PHE A 200 -4.83 23.16 8.24
CA PHE A 200 -4.96 22.32 7.05
C PHE A 200 -5.48 20.92 7.40
N ILE A 201 -6.09 20.31 6.39
CA ILE A 201 -6.67 18.96 6.43
C ILE A 201 -6.01 18.13 5.36
N ILE A 202 -5.54 16.93 5.74
CA ILE A 202 -5.02 15.91 4.84
C ILE A 202 -5.88 14.65 5.01
N PHE A 203 -6.22 14.01 3.88
CA PHE A 203 -7.02 12.79 3.90
C PHE A 203 -6.13 11.55 3.97
N THR A 204 -6.51 10.60 4.84
CA THR A 204 -5.91 9.28 4.91
C THR A 204 -6.92 8.22 4.49
N THR A 205 -6.45 7.21 3.74
CA THR A 205 -7.26 6.05 3.39
C THR A 205 -7.24 5.09 4.57
N GLY A 206 -8.28 5.16 5.39
CA GLY A 206 -8.51 4.15 6.44
C GLY A 206 -8.89 2.79 5.82
N THR A 207 -8.93 1.75 6.65
CA THR A 207 -9.47 0.43 6.29
C THR A 207 -10.99 0.43 6.11
N THR A 208 -11.67 1.52 6.49
CA THR A 208 -13.09 1.78 6.27
C THR A 208 -13.32 2.40 4.89
N SER A 209 -14.53 2.33 4.37
CA SER A 209 -14.89 2.76 3.02
C SER A 209 -14.70 4.25 2.72
N LEU A 210 -14.61 5.11 3.73
CA LEU A 210 -14.47 6.55 3.58
C LEU A 210 -13.11 7.05 4.11
N PRO A 211 -12.44 8.00 3.41
CA PRO A 211 -11.22 8.64 3.90
C PRO A 211 -11.48 9.41 5.19
N LYS A 212 -10.47 9.43 6.06
CA LYS A 212 -10.49 10.23 7.29
C LYS A 212 -9.80 11.57 7.05
N ALA A 213 -10.40 12.66 7.52
CA ALA A 213 -9.88 14.02 7.38
C ALA A 213 -9.07 14.41 8.63
N VAL A 214 -7.75 14.40 8.53
CA VAL A 214 -6.81 14.65 9.62
C VAL A 214 -6.59 16.16 9.78
N LEU A 215 -6.87 16.70 10.95
CA LEU A 215 -6.65 18.12 11.30
C LEU A 215 -5.21 18.35 11.77
N LEU A 216 -4.47 19.18 11.06
CA LEU A 216 -3.04 19.42 11.30
C LEU A 216 -2.73 20.91 11.57
N LYS A 217 -1.68 21.14 12.36
CA LYS A 217 -1.23 22.43 12.86
C LYS A 217 0.06 22.89 12.17
N GLN A 218 0.24 24.19 11.97
CA GLN A 218 1.53 24.72 11.48
C GLN A 218 2.65 24.43 12.48
N TYR A 219 2.38 24.57 13.77
CA TYR A 219 3.34 24.33 14.85
C TYR A 219 4.00 22.95 14.76
N SER A 220 3.19 21.90 14.71
CA SER A 220 3.69 20.52 14.65
C SER A 220 4.49 20.24 13.37
N MET A 221 4.01 20.74 12.22
CA MET A 221 4.69 20.58 10.94
C MET A 221 6.05 21.30 10.91
N LEU A 222 6.14 22.51 11.47
CA LEU A 222 7.40 23.26 11.56
C LEU A 222 8.41 22.61 12.50
N ASN A 223 7.96 21.99 13.59
CA ASN A 223 8.83 21.23 14.48
C ASN A 223 9.43 19.99 13.76
N ASP A 224 8.64 19.31 12.94
CA ASP A 224 9.15 18.21 12.12
C ASP A 224 10.13 18.69 11.04
N VAL A 225 9.89 19.87 10.40
CA VAL A 225 10.85 20.49 9.46
C VAL A 225 12.18 20.78 10.16
N ASP A 226 12.15 21.35 11.38
CA ASP A 226 13.35 21.63 12.15
C ASP A 226 14.10 20.37 12.58
N PHE A 227 13.36 19.31 12.95
CA PHE A 227 13.94 18.02 13.30
C PHE A 227 14.68 17.41 12.09
N ILE A 228 14.03 17.36 10.92
CA ILE A 228 14.66 16.86 9.69
C ILE A 228 15.89 17.71 9.34
N ALA A 229 15.78 19.04 9.42
CA ALA A 229 16.90 19.94 9.14
C ALA A 229 18.11 19.66 10.06
N LYS A 230 17.87 19.48 11.35
CA LYS A 230 18.90 19.14 12.32
C LYS A 230 19.62 17.84 11.99
N GLU A 231 18.89 16.81 11.58
CA GLU A 231 19.46 15.49 11.30
C GLU A 231 20.16 15.43 9.92
N ILE A 232 19.75 16.23 8.93
CA ILE A 232 20.25 16.18 7.55
C ILE A 232 21.35 17.21 7.26
N MET A 233 21.17 18.47 7.67
CA MET A 233 22.09 19.58 7.28
C MET A 233 23.51 19.44 7.82
N GLN A 234 23.74 18.59 8.82
CA GLN A 234 25.08 18.26 9.34
C GLN A 234 25.92 17.49 8.31
N PHE A 235 25.27 16.80 7.35
CA PHE A 235 25.91 15.90 6.40
C PHE A 235 25.92 16.43 4.97
N VAL A 236 24.97 17.29 4.63
CA VAL A 236 24.85 17.90 3.31
C VAL A 236 24.64 19.41 3.45
N ASN A 237 25.62 20.16 2.99
CA ASN A 237 25.54 21.63 2.93
C ASN A 237 26.35 22.12 1.72
N PRO A 238 25.74 22.83 0.74
CA PRO A 238 24.32 23.20 0.69
C PRO A 238 23.40 22.05 0.31
N VAL A 239 22.17 22.07 0.83
CA VAL A 239 21.11 21.16 0.43
C VAL A 239 20.44 21.69 -0.83
N THR A 240 20.51 20.91 -1.93
CA THR A 240 19.70 21.12 -3.13
C THR A 240 18.75 19.93 -3.26
N LEU A 241 17.44 20.20 -3.19
CA LEU A 241 16.41 19.19 -2.94
C LEU A 241 15.56 18.91 -4.17
N MET A 242 15.22 17.64 -4.41
CA MET A 242 14.10 17.26 -5.24
C MET A 242 12.97 16.67 -4.39
N VAL A 243 11.75 17.20 -4.57
CA VAL A 243 10.53 16.70 -3.94
C VAL A 243 9.73 15.90 -4.96
N SER A 244 9.92 14.59 -4.98
CA SER A 244 9.22 13.69 -5.90
C SER A 244 8.04 12.96 -5.23
N VAL A 245 7.31 13.68 -4.39
CA VAL A 245 6.09 13.23 -3.70
C VAL A 245 5.03 14.33 -3.74
N PRO A 246 3.73 13.97 -3.86
CA PRO A 246 2.66 14.97 -3.92
C PRO A 246 2.50 15.74 -2.61
N ALA A 247 2.36 17.08 -2.67
CA ALA A 247 2.22 17.96 -1.51
C ALA A 247 0.83 17.91 -0.86
N PHE A 248 -0.16 17.28 -1.47
CA PHE A 248 -1.44 16.98 -0.81
C PHE A 248 -1.33 15.83 0.21
N HIS A 249 -0.20 15.12 0.25
CA HIS A 249 0.18 14.20 1.32
C HIS A 249 1.08 14.88 2.33
N CYS A 250 1.00 14.47 3.58
CA CYS A 250 1.81 15.01 4.66
C CYS A 250 3.32 14.90 4.38
N PHE A 251 3.79 13.80 3.80
CA PHE A 251 5.19 13.61 3.44
C PHE A 251 5.67 14.54 2.33
N GLY A 252 4.84 14.79 1.31
CA GLY A 252 5.14 15.78 0.27
C GLY A 252 5.05 17.21 0.77
N LEU A 253 4.08 17.51 1.64
CA LEU A 253 3.95 18.85 2.23
C LEU A 253 5.16 19.19 3.10
N ILE A 254 5.59 18.28 4.00
CA ILE A 254 6.77 18.53 4.83
C ILE A 254 8.05 18.69 4.00
N ALA A 255 8.21 17.88 2.94
CA ALA A 255 9.33 18.00 2.02
C ALA A 255 9.34 19.36 1.31
N THR A 256 8.17 19.85 0.88
CA THR A 256 8.02 21.17 0.24
C THR A 256 8.32 22.29 1.23
N LEU A 257 7.80 22.22 2.47
CA LEU A 257 8.10 23.20 3.53
C LEU A 257 9.59 23.18 3.89
N TYR A 258 10.19 22.02 4.05
CA TYR A 258 11.64 21.89 4.24
C TYR A 258 12.39 22.57 3.10
N GLY A 259 11.97 22.33 1.86
CA GLY A 259 12.56 22.94 0.66
C GLY A 259 12.60 24.46 0.74
N ILE A 260 11.46 25.10 0.95
CA ILE A 260 11.39 26.59 0.94
C ILE A 260 11.95 27.25 2.21
N LEU A 261 12.01 26.54 3.34
CA LEU A 261 12.42 27.12 4.64
C LEU A 261 13.86 26.77 5.05
N LYS A 262 14.44 25.70 4.54
CA LYS A 262 15.71 25.16 5.03
C LYS A 262 16.72 24.80 3.92
N SER A 263 16.28 24.52 2.67
CA SER A 263 17.21 24.20 1.59
C SER A 263 17.77 25.45 0.93
N LYS A 264 18.85 25.28 0.17
CA LYS A 264 19.39 26.32 -0.72
C LYS A 264 18.59 26.41 -2.02
N TYR A 265 18.02 25.30 -2.46
CA TYR A 265 17.29 25.24 -3.73
C TYR A 265 16.40 24.01 -3.73
N MET A 266 15.20 24.12 -4.29
CA MET A 266 14.24 23.03 -4.44
C MET A 266 13.75 22.91 -5.88
N TYR A 267 13.63 21.66 -6.36
CA TYR A 267 13.00 21.33 -7.62
C TYR A 267 11.70 20.54 -7.42
N LEU A 268 10.63 20.98 -8.04
CA LEU A 268 9.33 20.29 -8.07
C LEU A 268 9.12 19.69 -9.48
N PRO A 269 9.25 18.36 -9.68
CA PRO A 269 9.02 17.74 -10.98
C PRO A 269 7.52 17.71 -11.30
N GLU A 270 7.17 17.81 -12.58
CA GLU A 270 5.80 17.67 -13.07
C GLU A 270 5.31 16.22 -12.97
N THR A 271 6.20 15.29 -13.28
CA THR A 271 5.94 13.85 -13.28
C THR A 271 6.95 13.12 -12.41
N TYR A 272 6.56 11.94 -11.93
CA TYR A 272 7.43 11.08 -11.11
C TYR A 272 7.97 9.88 -11.90
N GLU A 273 8.14 10.06 -13.22
CA GLU A 273 8.72 9.04 -14.09
C GLU A 273 10.22 8.87 -13.77
N PRO A 274 10.70 7.64 -13.48
CA PRO A 274 12.03 7.39 -12.94
C PRO A 274 13.20 7.93 -13.77
N SER A 275 13.20 7.77 -15.10
CA SER A 275 14.30 8.21 -15.96
C SER A 275 14.34 9.74 -16.09
N SER A 276 13.16 10.37 -16.12
CA SER A 276 13.01 11.83 -16.12
C SER A 276 13.55 12.44 -14.83
N LEU A 277 13.24 11.82 -13.67
CA LEU A 277 13.76 12.28 -12.38
C LEU A 277 15.28 12.24 -12.31
N LEU A 278 15.92 11.15 -12.76
CA LEU A 278 17.39 11.05 -12.81
C LEU A 278 18.02 12.12 -13.69
N THR A 279 17.41 12.41 -14.83
CA THR A 279 17.86 13.47 -15.76
C THR A 279 17.84 14.83 -15.08
N GLU A 280 16.76 15.19 -14.39
CA GLU A 280 16.65 16.48 -13.69
C GLU A 280 17.57 16.57 -12.48
N VAL A 281 17.80 15.46 -11.77
CA VAL A 281 18.78 15.39 -10.68
C VAL A 281 20.19 15.71 -11.18
N ALA A 282 20.62 15.06 -12.26
CA ALA A 282 21.94 15.31 -12.87
C ALA A 282 22.09 16.75 -13.39
N LYS A 283 21.09 17.21 -14.15
CA LYS A 283 21.07 18.57 -14.75
C LYS A 283 21.18 19.69 -13.71
N ARG A 284 20.53 19.51 -12.54
CA ARG A 284 20.45 20.52 -11.48
C ARG A 284 21.43 20.29 -10.32
N ASN A 285 22.22 19.23 -10.40
CA ASN A 285 23.17 18.83 -9.36
C ASN A 285 22.51 18.72 -7.97
N LEU A 286 21.37 17.97 -7.90
CA LEU A 286 20.60 17.84 -6.69
C LEU A 286 21.26 16.84 -5.72
N THR A 287 21.44 17.26 -4.48
CA THR A 287 22.18 16.49 -3.47
C THR A 287 21.29 15.72 -2.54
N PHE A 288 20.01 16.04 -2.48
CA PHE A 288 19.04 15.48 -1.57
C PHE A 288 17.73 15.10 -2.28
N LEU A 289 17.31 13.86 -2.17
CA LEU A 289 16.07 13.35 -2.75
C LEU A 289 15.10 12.94 -1.65
N ILE A 290 13.83 13.30 -1.81
CA ILE A 290 12.73 12.81 -0.96
C ILE A 290 11.71 12.13 -1.88
N SER A 291 11.47 10.82 -1.65
CA SER A 291 10.56 10.04 -2.47
C SER A 291 9.99 8.82 -1.71
N VAL A 292 9.06 8.13 -2.33
CA VAL A 292 8.56 6.85 -1.84
C VAL A 292 9.45 5.69 -2.32
N GLY A 293 9.49 4.61 -1.55
CA GLY A 293 10.32 3.44 -1.86
C GLY A 293 10.07 2.83 -3.24
N THR A 294 8.83 2.85 -3.71
CA THR A 294 8.45 2.32 -5.04
C THR A 294 9.12 3.06 -6.20
N ILE A 295 9.31 4.38 -6.11
CA ILE A 295 10.03 5.15 -7.16
C ILE A 295 11.49 4.70 -7.22
N PHE A 296 12.17 4.57 -6.08
CA PHE A 296 13.54 4.09 -6.05
C PHE A 296 13.67 2.63 -6.51
N ALA A 297 12.72 1.77 -6.16
CA ALA A 297 12.67 0.41 -6.67
C ALA A 297 12.51 0.37 -8.19
N ASN A 298 11.64 1.22 -8.75
CA ASN A 298 11.45 1.35 -10.20
C ASN A 298 12.72 1.89 -10.89
N ILE A 299 13.41 2.86 -10.29
CA ILE A 299 14.72 3.31 -10.77
C ILE A 299 15.71 2.13 -10.82
N ALA A 300 15.80 1.35 -9.73
CA ALA A 300 16.73 0.22 -9.64
C ALA A 300 16.44 -0.92 -10.65
N ASN A 301 15.24 -0.95 -11.23
CA ASN A 301 14.84 -1.93 -12.23
C ASN A 301 15.00 -1.43 -13.68
N ILE A 302 15.49 -0.21 -13.91
CA ILE A 302 15.79 0.29 -15.26
C ILE A 302 17.03 -0.46 -15.78
N PRO A 303 16.97 -1.11 -16.95
CA PRO A 303 18.14 -1.77 -17.52
C PRO A 303 19.31 -0.79 -17.75
N GLY A 304 20.49 -1.12 -17.22
CA GLY A 304 21.69 -0.26 -17.35
C GLY A 304 21.65 1.03 -16.55
N VAL A 305 20.83 1.12 -15.51
CA VAL A 305 20.65 2.32 -14.69
C VAL A 305 21.94 2.83 -14.06
N GLU A 306 22.92 1.96 -13.82
CA GLU A 306 24.22 2.32 -13.24
C GLU A 306 24.93 3.43 -14.03
N ALA A 307 24.75 3.45 -15.35
CA ALA A 307 25.31 4.46 -16.23
C ALA A 307 24.53 5.80 -16.20
N MET A 308 23.32 5.80 -15.65
CA MET A 308 22.44 6.97 -15.58
C MET A 308 22.45 7.64 -14.21
N LEU A 309 22.96 6.95 -13.17
CA LEU A 309 22.94 7.46 -11.80
C LEU A 309 23.92 8.62 -11.62
N PRO A 310 23.47 9.79 -11.18
CA PRO A 310 24.35 10.92 -10.94
C PRO A 310 25.09 10.80 -9.58
N ASP A 311 26.36 11.15 -9.55
CA ASP A 311 27.22 11.12 -8.34
C ASP A 311 26.92 12.26 -7.35
N CYS A 312 26.03 13.18 -7.69
CA CYS A 312 25.73 14.35 -6.86
C CYS A 312 24.84 14.01 -5.68
N ILE A 313 24.06 12.93 -5.73
CA ILE A 313 23.13 12.56 -4.65
C ILE A 313 23.92 12.13 -3.42
N LYS A 314 23.68 12.78 -2.29
CA LYS A 314 24.33 12.46 -1.00
C LYS A 314 23.38 11.76 -0.04
N ILE A 315 22.13 12.18 -0.02
CA ILE A 315 21.08 11.63 0.86
C ILE A 315 19.81 11.37 0.06
N ALA A 316 19.16 10.25 0.34
CA ALA A 316 17.83 9.91 -0.13
C ALA A 316 16.95 9.51 1.04
N VAL A 317 15.84 10.22 1.28
CA VAL A 317 14.87 9.88 2.32
C VAL A 317 13.71 9.13 1.69
N LEU A 318 13.43 7.97 2.23
CA LEU A 318 12.31 7.10 1.89
C LEU A 318 11.22 7.24 2.93
N GLY A 319 9.97 7.25 2.52
CA GLY A 319 8.84 7.30 3.44
C GLY A 319 7.56 6.79 2.83
N GLY A 320 6.54 6.59 3.67
CA GLY A 320 5.19 6.26 3.23
C GLY A 320 4.95 4.81 2.80
N GLY A 321 5.91 3.90 3.03
CA GLY A 321 5.79 2.47 2.79
C GLY A 321 6.95 1.72 3.43
N SER A 322 6.79 0.42 3.68
CA SER A 322 7.87 -0.44 4.16
C SER A 322 8.81 -0.81 3.01
N MET A 323 10.10 -0.84 3.30
CA MET A 323 11.13 -1.39 2.42
C MET A 323 11.89 -2.47 3.19
N THR A 324 12.11 -3.62 2.57
CA THR A 324 12.86 -4.69 3.22
C THR A 324 14.34 -4.34 3.31
N PRO A 325 15.09 -4.88 4.28
CA PRO A 325 16.53 -4.66 4.40
C PRO A 325 17.29 -5.02 3.12
N THR A 326 16.89 -6.08 2.43
CA THR A 326 17.51 -6.51 1.16
C THR A 326 17.35 -5.48 0.06
N GLN A 327 16.12 -4.97 -0.14
CA GLN A 327 15.85 -3.91 -1.11
C GLN A 327 16.63 -2.63 -0.77
N PHE A 328 16.66 -2.25 0.50
CA PHE A 328 17.39 -1.08 0.98
C PHE A 328 18.90 -1.19 0.70
N MET A 329 19.52 -2.32 1.04
CA MET A 329 20.94 -2.56 0.78
C MET A 329 21.26 -2.58 -0.71
N ARG A 330 20.37 -3.15 -1.55
CA ARG A 330 20.50 -3.11 -3.01
C ARG A 330 20.51 -1.67 -3.54
N LEU A 331 19.61 -0.80 -3.05
CA LEU A 331 19.60 0.61 -3.44
C LEU A 331 20.90 1.31 -3.06
N GLU A 332 21.41 1.13 -1.84
CA GLU A 332 22.63 1.81 -1.40
C GLU A 332 23.87 1.28 -2.13
N SER A 333 23.88 0.01 -2.53
CA SER A 333 24.91 -0.56 -3.39
C SER A 333 24.89 0.04 -4.80
N LEU A 334 23.70 0.26 -5.34
CA LEU A 334 23.48 0.82 -6.67
C LEU A 334 23.83 2.32 -6.72
N PHE A 335 23.33 3.11 -5.78
CA PHE A 335 23.56 4.56 -5.67
C PHE A 335 24.83 4.83 -4.86
N LYS A 336 25.99 4.57 -5.46
CA LYS A 336 27.30 4.67 -4.79
C LYS A 336 27.51 6.03 -4.12
N GLY A 337 27.76 6.01 -2.81
CA GLY A 337 28.00 7.21 -2.02
C GLY A 337 26.74 7.94 -1.50
N THR A 338 25.55 7.51 -1.90
CA THR A 338 24.28 8.00 -1.36
C THR A 338 23.91 7.28 -0.06
N LYS A 339 23.49 8.02 0.95
CA LYS A 339 22.93 7.46 2.20
C LYS A 339 21.41 7.43 2.11
N PHE A 340 20.83 6.24 2.13
CA PHE A 340 19.40 6.07 2.22
C PHE A 340 18.92 6.08 3.66
N LEU A 341 17.81 6.76 3.94
CA LEU A 341 17.22 6.91 5.26
C LEU A 341 15.74 6.54 5.20
N ASN A 342 15.32 5.56 5.99
CA ASN A 342 13.92 5.12 6.02
C ASN A 342 13.17 5.86 7.13
N ALA A 343 12.48 6.95 6.78
CA ALA A 343 11.69 7.75 7.72
C ALA A 343 10.35 7.08 8.03
N TYR A 344 9.99 7.05 9.30
CA TYR A 344 8.72 6.52 9.78
C TYR A 344 7.84 7.62 10.37
N GLY A 345 6.56 7.50 10.08
CA GLY A 345 5.49 8.32 10.62
C GLY A 345 4.21 8.18 9.81
N GLN A 346 3.21 8.90 10.23
CA GLN A 346 1.88 8.91 9.61
C GLN A 346 1.29 10.32 9.67
N THR A 347 0.22 10.55 8.93
CA THR A 347 -0.45 11.86 8.90
C THR A 347 -0.92 12.27 10.28
N GLU A 348 -1.43 11.33 11.06
CA GLU A 348 -1.94 11.52 12.40
C GLU A 348 -0.86 11.95 13.40
N SER A 349 0.39 11.54 13.18
CA SER A 349 1.54 11.97 14.00
C SER A 349 2.18 13.29 13.53
N SER A 350 1.54 14.01 12.64
CA SER A 350 2.08 15.22 11.98
C SER A 350 3.32 14.97 11.12
N VAL A 351 3.52 13.79 10.64
CA VAL A 351 4.46 13.22 9.66
C VAL A 351 5.56 12.38 10.30
N VAL A 352 6.56 12.97 10.98
CA VAL A 352 7.79 12.25 11.34
C VAL A 352 7.77 11.82 12.81
N ILE A 353 7.76 10.52 13.04
CA ILE A 353 7.99 9.91 14.35
C ILE A 353 9.48 9.63 14.55
N SER A 354 10.13 9.08 13.52
CA SER A 354 11.55 8.74 13.59
C SER A 354 12.23 8.77 12.22
N ILE A 355 13.56 8.95 12.23
CA ILE A 355 14.41 8.91 11.05
C ILE A 355 15.82 8.44 11.45
N PRO A 356 16.48 7.57 10.66
CA PRO A 356 17.90 7.25 10.86
C PRO A 356 18.78 8.46 10.54
N ARG A 357 20.00 8.47 11.10
CA ARG A 357 21.03 9.43 10.73
C ARG A 357 21.89 8.90 9.59
N PRO A 358 22.43 9.77 8.74
CA PRO A 358 23.38 9.36 7.70
C PRO A 358 24.63 8.66 8.26
N THR A 359 24.99 8.91 9.53
CA THR A 359 26.12 8.30 10.25
C THR A 359 25.83 6.93 10.83
N ASP A 360 24.58 6.54 10.95
CA ASP A 360 24.22 5.22 11.45
C ASP A 360 24.74 4.16 10.48
N SER A 361 25.06 2.98 10.99
CA SER A 361 25.54 1.87 10.15
C SER A 361 24.48 1.48 9.11
N LEU A 362 24.91 0.89 8.00
CA LEU A 362 23.97 0.39 6.97
C LEU A 362 22.98 -0.63 7.56
N GLU A 363 23.44 -1.46 8.51
CA GLU A 363 22.58 -2.42 9.20
C GLU A 363 21.45 -1.72 9.97
N VAL A 364 21.77 -0.70 10.76
CA VAL A 364 20.77 0.09 11.49
C VAL A 364 19.81 0.79 10.53
N ARG A 365 20.32 1.47 9.51
CA ARG A 365 19.50 2.23 8.55
C ARG A 365 18.57 1.36 7.70
N SER A 366 18.97 0.10 7.44
CA SER A 366 18.17 -0.84 6.65
C SER A 366 17.14 -1.61 7.48
N ARG A 367 17.35 -1.78 8.78
CA ARG A 367 16.51 -2.62 9.64
C ARG A 367 15.65 -1.84 10.61
N SER A 368 16.08 -0.63 11.00
CA SER A 368 15.33 0.25 11.90
C SER A 368 14.76 1.46 11.15
N VAL A 369 13.84 2.16 11.79
CA VAL A 369 13.38 3.48 11.34
C VAL A 369 14.09 4.61 12.10
N GLY A 370 15.19 4.27 12.78
CA GLY A 370 16.14 5.22 13.35
C GLY A 370 15.77 5.79 14.71
N HIS A 371 16.16 7.05 14.90
CA HIS A 371 16.00 7.77 16.15
C HIS A 371 14.65 8.46 16.21
N ILE A 372 14.03 8.42 17.40
CA ILE A 372 12.78 9.11 17.68
C ILE A 372 12.99 10.63 17.56
N SER A 373 12.02 11.33 17.00
CA SER A 373 11.96 12.79 16.98
C SER A 373 11.99 13.33 18.42
N GLY A 374 12.95 14.22 18.69
CA GLY A 374 13.14 14.78 20.02
C GLY A 374 12.00 15.70 20.53
N VAL A 375 10.98 15.90 19.69
CA VAL A 375 9.79 16.71 20.01
C VAL A 375 8.55 15.84 20.32
N LYS A 376 8.70 14.51 20.27
CA LYS A 376 7.60 13.56 20.48
C LYS A 376 7.99 12.52 21.53
N ASP A 377 7.12 12.23 22.49
CA ASP A 377 7.27 11.10 23.41
C ASP A 377 6.69 9.85 22.76
N VAL A 378 7.57 8.93 22.33
CA VAL A 378 7.22 7.68 21.67
C VAL A 378 7.48 6.52 22.60
N ARG A 379 6.46 5.69 22.81
CA ARG A 379 6.52 4.51 23.70
C ARG A 379 6.01 3.28 22.98
N ILE A 380 6.30 2.14 23.58
CA ILE A 380 5.75 0.85 23.17
C ILE A 380 4.76 0.44 24.25
N MET A 381 3.53 0.10 23.85
CA MET A 381 2.42 -0.21 24.74
C MET A 381 1.89 -1.62 24.48
N ASP A 382 1.66 -2.40 25.52
CA ASP A 382 1.03 -3.72 25.39
C ASP A 382 -0.50 -3.62 25.20
N ALA A 383 -1.16 -4.75 24.94
CA ALA A 383 -2.61 -4.81 24.77
C ALA A 383 -3.41 -4.47 26.04
N ALA A 384 -2.77 -4.45 27.21
CA ALA A 384 -3.38 -4.06 28.48
C ALA A 384 -3.19 -2.58 28.80
N GLY A 385 -2.51 -1.81 27.93
CA GLY A 385 -2.24 -0.38 28.10
C GLY A 385 -0.98 -0.07 28.92
N ASN A 386 -0.13 -1.05 29.21
CA ASN A 386 1.10 -0.82 29.96
C ASN A 386 2.25 -0.43 29.02
N ILE A 387 3.05 0.55 29.42
CA ILE A 387 4.27 0.91 28.70
C ILE A 387 5.33 -0.16 28.95
N LEU A 388 5.90 -0.67 27.86
CA LEU A 388 6.92 -1.70 27.87
C LEU A 388 8.33 -1.09 28.00
N GLU A 389 9.21 -1.80 28.69
CA GLU A 389 10.63 -1.47 28.75
C GLU A 389 11.32 -1.69 27.38
N LYS A 390 12.45 -1.00 27.15
CA LYS A 390 13.25 -1.21 25.95
C LYS A 390 13.76 -2.65 25.84
N GLY A 391 13.86 -3.16 24.63
CA GLY A 391 14.37 -4.49 24.32
C GLY A 391 13.67 -5.16 23.16
N LYS A 392 14.36 -5.97 22.39
CA LYS A 392 13.85 -6.66 21.18
C LYS A 392 12.65 -7.58 21.42
N LYS A 393 12.43 -8.02 22.66
CA LYS A 393 11.31 -8.88 23.05
C LYS A 393 10.08 -8.09 23.50
N SER A 394 10.22 -6.80 23.72
CA SER A 394 9.16 -5.90 24.18
C SER A 394 8.37 -5.37 23.00
N ILE A 395 7.72 -6.28 22.24
CA ILE A 395 6.91 -5.92 21.08
C ILE A 395 5.52 -5.49 21.55
N GLY A 396 5.09 -4.31 21.13
CA GLY A 396 3.78 -3.76 21.42
C GLY A 396 3.40 -2.69 20.41
N GLU A 397 2.27 -2.00 20.62
CA GLU A 397 1.86 -0.90 19.77
C GLU A 397 2.77 0.31 19.99
N ILE A 398 3.18 0.93 18.89
CA ILE A 398 3.88 2.22 18.91
C ILE A 398 2.85 3.30 19.23
N VAL A 399 3.00 3.99 20.34
CA VAL A 399 2.13 5.10 20.73
C VAL A 399 2.93 6.39 20.82
N VAL A 400 2.29 7.50 20.49
CA VAL A 400 2.91 8.83 20.46
C VAL A 400 2.11 9.77 21.33
N HIS A 401 2.75 10.34 22.34
CA HIS A 401 2.17 11.38 23.15
C HIS A 401 2.92 12.69 22.92
N ASP A 402 2.21 13.79 22.87
CA ASP A 402 2.82 15.08 22.83
C ASP A 402 1.91 16.23 23.26
N ASP A 403 2.56 17.35 23.53
CA ASP A 403 1.90 18.60 23.89
C ASP A 403 1.67 19.49 22.65
N GLY A 404 1.10 18.94 21.57
CA GLY A 404 0.69 19.68 20.39
C GLY A 404 1.42 19.36 19.10
N ASN A 405 2.32 18.35 19.06
CA ASN A 405 3.06 17.94 17.85
C ASN A 405 2.41 16.78 17.08
N ILE A 406 1.21 16.35 17.45
CA ILE A 406 0.38 15.42 16.69
C ILE A 406 -0.85 16.12 16.12
N MET A 407 -1.68 15.43 15.36
CA MET A 407 -2.95 15.95 14.86
C MET A 407 -3.85 16.44 16.01
N GLU A 408 -4.79 17.33 15.70
CA GLU A 408 -5.85 17.71 16.64
C GLU A 408 -6.93 16.62 16.76
N GLY A 409 -7.11 15.82 15.70
CA GLY A 409 -8.08 14.75 15.58
C GLY A 409 -8.58 14.59 14.16
N TYR A 410 -9.54 13.68 13.97
CA TYR A 410 -10.27 13.53 12.70
C TYR A 410 -11.46 14.50 12.67
N TYR A 411 -11.53 15.33 11.63
CA TYR A 411 -12.62 16.28 11.44
C TYR A 411 -13.98 15.60 11.37
N GLY A 412 -14.91 16.05 12.23
CA GLY A 412 -16.30 15.60 12.23
C GLY A 412 -16.55 14.19 12.77
N LEU A 413 -15.54 13.50 13.28
CA LEU A 413 -15.71 12.22 13.96
C LEU A 413 -15.86 12.41 15.48
N PRO A 414 -16.74 11.62 16.14
CA PRO A 414 -16.92 11.67 17.59
C PRO A 414 -15.69 11.11 18.33
N ALA A 415 -15.62 11.40 19.63
CA ALA A 415 -14.47 11.07 20.49
C ALA A 415 -14.11 9.57 20.45
N GLU A 416 -15.12 8.69 20.41
CA GLU A 416 -14.94 7.23 20.42
C GLU A 416 -14.31 6.69 19.13
N GLN A 417 -14.25 7.50 18.06
CA GLN A 417 -13.63 7.15 16.78
C GLN A 417 -12.30 7.89 16.55
N GLN A 418 -11.84 8.66 17.53
CA GLN A 418 -10.52 9.27 17.49
C GLN A 418 -9.44 8.25 17.88
N PRO A 419 -8.25 8.30 17.30
CA PRO A 419 -7.15 7.40 17.66
C PRO A 419 -6.32 7.91 18.83
N ILE A 420 -6.69 9.03 19.45
CA ILE A 420 -6.04 9.60 20.64
C ILE A 420 -6.89 9.19 21.83
N ASP A 421 -6.28 8.49 22.77
CA ASP A 421 -6.95 8.03 23.99
C ASP A 421 -7.15 9.17 25.02
N GLU A 422 -7.83 8.86 26.12
CA GLU A 422 -8.10 9.82 27.22
C GLU A 422 -6.84 10.31 27.94
N ASN A 423 -5.71 9.59 27.80
CA ASN A 423 -4.42 9.96 28.36
C ASN A 423 -3.55 10.76 27.39
N GLY A 424 -4.06 11.06 26.17
CA GLY A 424 -3.37 11.81 25.14
C GLY A 424 -2.42 10.98 24.27
N TRP A 425 -2.47 9.65 24.33
CA TRP A 425 -1.69 8.79 23.45
C TRP A 425 -2.38 8.58 22.11
N LEU A 426 -1.68 8.93 21.04
CA LEU A 426 -2.05 8.56 19.68
C LEU A 426 -1.68 7.10 19.45
N HIS A 427 -2.68 6.27 19.20
CA HIS A 427 -2.52 4.87 18.79
C HIS A 427 -2.22 4.79 17.29
N THR A 428 -0.99 4.38 16.94
CA THR A 428 -0.57 4.36 15.54
C THR A 428 -1.13 3.18 14.75
N GLY A 429 -1.51 2.10 15.44
CA GLY A 429 -1.88 0.83 14.85
C GLY A 429 -0.67 0.04 14.32
N ASP A 430 0.54 0.54 14.49
CA ASP A 430 1.78 -0.13 14.09
C ASP A 430 2.43 -0.78 15.32
N LEU A 431 2.91 -2.03 15.16
CA LEU A 431 3.63 -2.77 16.20
C LEU A 431 5.13 -2.58 16.01
N GLY A 432 5.83 -2.44 17.13
CA GLY A 432 7.28 -2.26 17.11
C GLY A 432 7.94 -2.50 18.47
N TYR A 433 9.21 -2.20 18.53
CA TYR A 433 10.00 -2.18 19.76
C TYR A 433 11.11 -1.13 19.69
N LEU A 434 11.55 -0.67 20.85
CA LEU A 434 12.77 0.13 21.02
C LEU A 434 13.88 -0.80 21.48
N ASP A 435 15.03 -0.79 20.80
CA ASP A 435 16.19 -1.53 21.32
C ASP A 435 16.89 -0.77 22.47
N ASP A 436 17.92 -1.39 23.04
CA ASP A 436 18.63 -0.84 24.18
C ASP A 436 19.32 0.50 23.87
N ASP A 437 19.71 0.72 22.60
CA ASP A 437 20.32 1.95 22.10
C ASP A 437 19.25 3.02 21.77
N GLY A 438 17.98 2.66 21.79
CA GLY A 438 16.83 3.55 21.54
C GLY A 438 16.47 3.71 20.08
N PHE A 439 16.91 2.82 19.19
CA PHE A 439 16.42 2.74 17.82
C PHE A 439 15.04 2.12 17.78
N LEU A 440 14.16 2.69 16.95
CA LEU A 440 12.82 2.18 16.75
C LEU A 440 12.79 1.17 15.59
N TYR A 441 12.19 0.01 15.84
CA TYR A 441 11.97 -1.06 14.87
C TYR A 441 10.48 -1.30 14.67
N ILE A 442 10.04 -1.39 13.41
CA ILE A 442 8.65 -1.72 13.08
C ILE A 442 8.57 -3.22 12.77
N VAL A 443 7.61 -3.90 13.40
CA VAL A 443 7.35 -5.33 13.21
C VAL A 443 6.21 -5.52 12.19
N GLY A 444 5.22 -4.63 12.19
CA GLY A 444 4.08 -4.69 11.27
C GLY A 444 2.90 -3.88 11.78
N ARG A 445 1.73 -4.04 11.16
CA ARG A 445 0.48 -3.43 11.64
C ARG A 445 -0.30 -4.41 12.50
N SER A 446 -0.89 -3.94 13.59
CA SER A 446 -1.65 -4.80 14.51
C SER A 446 -2.78 -5.56 13.81
N LYS A 447 -3.47 -4.91 12.86
CA LYS A 447 -4.56 -5.48 12.06
C LYS A 447 -4.11 -6.37 10.89
N ASP A 448 -2.84 -6.34 10.53
CA ASP A 448 -2.27 -7.13 9.44
C ASP A 448 -1.52 -8.38 9.97
N ILE A 449 -1.36 -8.50 11.28
CA ILE A 449 -0.81 -9.69 11.93
C ILE A 449 -1.71 -10.89 11.64
N ILE A 450 -1.11 -11.95 11.15
CA ILE A 450 -1.80 -13.21 10.84
C ILE A 450 -1.87 -14.06 12.11
N ILE A 451 -3.06 -14.48 12.49
CA ILE A 451 -3.27 -15.34 13.67
C ILE A 451 -3.50 -16.77 13.20
N LYS A 452 -2.42 -17.52 13.04
CA LYS A 452 -2.47 -18.92 12.60
C LYS A 452 -2.28 -19.87 13.78
N GLY A 453 -3.31 -20.65 14.11
CA GLY A 453 -3.24 -21.62 15.20
C GLY A 453 -2.96 -21.00 16.58
N GLY A 454 -3.29 -19.73 16.79
CA GLY A 454 -3.03 -18.98 18.03
C GLY A 454 -1.67 -18.27 18.06
N GLU A 455 -0.82 -18.43 17.05
CA GLU A 455 0.47 -17.73 16.92
C GLU A 455 0.33 -16.46 16.10
N ASN A 456 0.92 -15.37 16.59
CA ASN A 456 0.98 -14.07 15.90
C ASN A 456 2.14 -14.04 14.92
N ILE A 457 1.85 -13.98 13.64
CA ILE A 457 2.83 -14.01 12.56
C ILE A 457 2.85 -12.67 11.84
N SER A 458 4.03 -12.05 11.76
CA SER A 458 4.22 -10.82 11.00
C SER A 458 4.38 -11.13 9.50
N PRO A 459 3.52 -10.57 8.62
CA PRO A 459 3.71 -10.67 7.17
C PRO A 459 5.09 -10.17 6.72
N SER A 460 5.60 -9.11 7.34
CA SER A 460 6.89 -8.49 6.96
C SER A 460 8.10 -9.39 7.20
N GLU A 461 8.05 -10.30 8.18
CA GLU A 461 9.08 -11.31 8.41
C GLU A 461 9.18 -12.25 7.21
N ILE A 462 8.03 -12.72 6.72
CA ILE A 462 7.94 -13.62 5.56
C ILE A 462 8.31 -12.88 4.29
N GLU A 463 7.80 -11.65 4.09
CA GLU A 463 8.15 -10.81 2.96
C GLU A 463 9.66 -10.56 2.88
N THR A 464 10.31 -10.33 4.02
CA THR A 464 11.78 -10.16 4.09
C THR A 464 12.53 -11.41 3.62
N ALA A 465 12.06 -12.59 4.00
CA ALA A 465 12.65 -13.85 3.54
C ALA A 465 12.42 -14.06 2.03
N LEU A 466 11.23 -13.73 1.53
CA LEU A 466 10.90 -13.82 0.10
C LEU A 466 11.75 -12.88 -0.75
N TYR A 467 11.95 -11.63 -0.33
CA TYR A 467 12.81 -10.68 -1.06
C TYR A 467 14.31 -11.05 -1.06
N SER A 468 14.73 -12.03 -0.26
CA SER A 468 16.08 -12.57 -0.31
C SER A 468 16.26 -13.67 -1.37
N GLU A 469 15.20 -14.02 -2.10
CA GLU A 469 15.22 -15.02 -3.18
C GLU A 469 15.34 -14.34 -4.55
N ASP A 470 16.29 -14.77 -5.37
CA ASP A 470 16.52 -14.20 -6.71
C ASP A 470 15.31 -14.39 -7.66
N SER A 471 14.49 -15.40 -7.40
CA SER A 471 13.28 -15.69 -8.16
C SER A 471 12.10 -14.75 -7.87
N VAL A 472 12.18 -13.92 -6.82
CA VAL A 472 11.10 -13.04 -6.35
C VAL A 472 11.43 -11.58 -6.61
N ARG A 473 10.65 -10.92 -7.48
CA ARG A 473 10.74 -9.48 -7.74
C ARG A 473 9.94 -8.68 -6.71
N GLU A 474 8.69 -9.09 -6.46
CA GLU A 474 7.81 -8.48 -5.46
C GLU A 474 7.02 -9.56 -4.72
N ALA A 475 6.75 -9.34 -3.44
CA ALA A 475 5.95 -10.22 -2.62
C ALA A 475 5.08 -9.44 -1.64
N LYS A 476 3.85 -9.94 -1.42
CA LYS A 476 2.94 -9.44 -0.40
C LYS A 476 2.21 -10.59 0.27
N VAL A 477 2.28 -10.65 1.60
CA VAL A 477 1.74 -11.75 2.41
C VAL A 477 0.46 -11.31 3.11
N PHE A 478 -0.53 -12.21 3.15
CA PHE A 478 -1.84 -11.99 3.76
C PHE A 478 -2.29 -13.18 4.60
N GLY A 479 -3.01 -12.89 5.68
CA GLY A 479 -3.85 -13.86 6.36
C GLY A 479 -5.17 -14.04 5.61
N VAL A 480 -5.56 -15.29 5.41
CA VAL A 480 -6.84 -15.67 4.81
C VAL A 480 -7.55 -16.62 5.79
N SER A 481 -8.86 -16.43 5.96
CA SER A 481 -9.65 -17.25 6.88
C SER A 481 -9.50 -18.74 6.58
N HIS A 482 -9.22 -19.54 7.62
CA HIS A 482 -9.02 -20.99 7.51
C HIS A 482 -9.83 -21.72 8.61
N PRO A 483 -10.61 -22.77 8.25
CA PRO A 483 -11.56 -23.41 9.17
C PRO A 483 -10.92 -24.09 10.39
N VAL A 484 -9.64 -24.47 10.31
CA VAL A 484 -8.92 -25.17 11.40
C VAL A 484 -7.99 -24.24 12.16
N TYR A 485 -7.27 -23.37 11.47
CA TYR A 485 -6.22 -22.53 12.07
C TYR A 485 -6.67 -21.11 12.40
N GLY A 486 -7.92 -20.74 12.10
CA GLY A 486 -8.40 -19.36 12.17
C GLY A 486 -8.00 -18.57 10.94
N GLU A 487 -6.68 -18.41 10.72
CA GLU A 487 -6.13 -17.89 9.48
C GLU A 487 -5.04 -18.81 8.94
N ASP A 488 -4.80 -18.75 7.63
CA ASP A 488 -3.64 -19.33 6.96
C ASP A 488 -2.89 -18.26 6.19
N ILE A 489 -1.65 -18.59 5.78
CA ILE A 489 -0.73 -17.64 5.15
C ILE A 489 -0.77 -17.84 3.65
N GLU A 490 -1.16 -16.78 2.93
CA GLU A 490 -1.16 -16.74 1.48
C GLU A 490 -0.22 -15.63 0.98
N CYS A 491 0.42 -15.86 -0.16
CA CYS A 491 1.40 -14.93 -0.70
C CYS A 491 1.08 -14.56 -2.15
N CYS A 492 0.93 -13.26 -2.42
CA CYS A 492 1.03 -12.74 -3.79
C CYS A 492 2.49 -12.56 -4.17
N VAL A 493 2.90 -13.06 -5.34
CA VAL A 493 4.27 -12.98 -5.82
C VAL A 493 4.29 -12.44 -7.25
N VAL A 494 5.21 -11.51 -7.49
CA VAL A 494 5.65 -11.16 -8.84
C VAL A 494 7.02 -11.81 -9.03
N PRO A 495 7.14 -12.87 -9.82
CA PRO A 495 8.41 -13.54 -10.06
C PRO A 495 9.33 -12.67 -10.91
N THR A 496 10.64 -12.88 -10.80
CA THR A 496 11.65 -12.26 -11.67
C THR A 496 11.47 -12.77 -13.12
N ASP A 497 11.16 -14.06 -13.27
CA ASP A 497 10.79 -14.70 -14.53
C ASP A 497 9.70 -15.74 -14.27
N GLU A 498 8.51 -15.52 -14.84
CA GLU A 498 7.36 -16.40 -14.66
C GLU A 498 7.57 -17.80 -15.27
N ALA A 499 8.35 -17.89 -16.35
CA ALA A 499 8.58 -19.17 -17.04
C ALA A 499 9.46 -20.13 -16.25
N THR A 500 10.30 -19.61 -15.37
CA THR A 500 11.24 -20.40 -14.55
C THR A 500 10.86 -20.44 -13.07
N PHE A 501 9.74 -19.83 -12.69
CA PHE A 501 9.30 -19.79 -11.30
C PHE A 501 8.84 -21.17 -10.81
N ASP A 502 9.50 -21.67 -9.76
CA ASP A 502 9.19 -22.94 -9.11
C ASP A 502 8.85 -22.68 -7.63
N GLN A 503 7.57 -22.84 -7.30
CA GLN A 503 7.09 -22.61 -5.94
C GLN A 503 7.58 -23.65 -4.94
N ASP A 504 7.86 -24.90 -5.35
CA ASP A 504 8.34 -25.93 -4.43
C ASP A 504 9.81 -25.71 -4.09
N ALA A 505 10.61 -25.28 -5.06
CA ALA A 505 11.98 -24.83 -4.82
C ALA A 505 12.01 -23.60 -3.90
N LEU A 506 11.09 -22.64 -4.11
CA LEU A 506 10.94 -21.48 -3.23
C LEU A 506 10.56 -21.88 -1.80
N LYS A 507 9.56 -22.77 -1.63
CA LYS A 507 9.18 -23.31 -0.30
C LYS A 507 10.35 -24.02 0.38
N ALA A 508 11.13 -24.79 -0.37
CA ALA A 508 12.30 -25.49 0.15
C ALA A 508 13.38 -24.52 0.63
N SER A 509 13.66 -23.44 -0.11
CA SER A 509 14.58 -22.39 0.29
C SER A 509 14.10 -21.65 1.54
N LEU A 510 12.82 -21.24 1.60
CA LEU A 510 12.25 -20.55 2.75
C LEU A 510 12.33 -21.38 4.05
N ARG A 511 12.28 -22.73 3.99
CA ARG A 511 12.46 -23.60 5.16
C ARG A 511 13.82 -23.44 5.85
N THR A 512 14.82 -22.93 5.15
CA THR A 512 16.13 -22.66 5.73
C THR A 512 16.22 -21.29 6.41
N LYS A 513 15.25 -20.40 6.18
CA LYS A 513 15.27 -18.99 6.59
C LYS A 513 14.21 -18.65 7.65
N ILE A 514 13.04 -19.30 7.58
CA ILE A 514 11.93 -19.08 8.51
C ILE A 514 11.33 -20.40 8.99
N SER A 515 10.62 -20.35 10.11
CA SER A 515 9.94 -21.53 10.66
C SER A 515 8.95 -22.14 9.66
N PRO A 516 8.87 -23.47 9.54
CA PRO A 516 8.02 -24.13 8.54
C PRO A 516 6.55 -23.72 8.61
N PHE A 517 6.00 -23.42 9.79
CA PHE A 517 4.60 -23.02 9.95
C PHE A 517 4.31 -21.59 9.45
N LYS A 518 5.36 -20.77 9.20
CA LYS A 518 5.28 -19.43 8.62
C LYS A 518 5.36 -19.43 7.09
N ILE A 519 5.62 -20.57 6.47
CA ILE A 519 5.73 -20.66 5.02
C ILE A 519 4.33 -20.53 4.41
N PRO A 520 4.14 -19.67 3.39
CA PRO A 520 2.87 -19.53 2.70
C PRO A 520 2.39 -20.87 2.12
N THR A 521 1.10 -21.12 2.26
CA THR A 521 0.48 -22.35 1.72
C THR A 521 0.44 -22.29 0.21
N HIS A 522 0.01 -21.16 -0.36
CA HIS A 522 -0.01 -20.95 -1.80
C HIS A 522 0.74 -19.67 -2.18
N PHE A 523 1.29 -19.66 -3.42
CA PHE A 523 1.86 -18.51 -4.06
C PHE A 523 1.01 -18.12 -5.27
N VAL A 524 0.30 -17.00 -5.13
CA VAL A 524 -0.57 -16.46 -6.19
C VAL A 524 0.25 -15.54 -7.08
N LEU A 525 0.45 -15.93 -8.34
CA LEU A 525 1.31 -15.20 -9.28
C LEU A 525 0.62 -13.97 -9.85
N PHE A 526 1.40 -12.89 -9.95
CA PHE A 526 1.04 -11.63 -10.59
C PHE A 526 2.14 -11.21 -11.56
N LYS A 527 1.76 -10.58 -12.65
CA LYS A 527 2.73 -9.96 -13.57
C LYS A 527 3.30 -8.67 -12.96
N ASP A 528 2.44 -7.84 -12.39
CA ASP A 528 2.75 -6.61 -11.66
C ASP A 528 1.70 -6.40 -10.58
N PHE A 529 2.07 -5.77 -9.47
CA PHE A 529 1.11 -5.41 -8.44
C PHE A 529 0.32 -4.15 -8.81
N PRO A 530 -0.98 -4.06 -8.46
CA PRO A 530 -1.77 -2.86 -8.68
C PRO A 530 -1.25 -1.72 -7.81
N LEU A 531 -1.14 -0.52 -8.39
CA LEU A 531 -0.75 0.69 -7.71
C LEU A 531 -1.92 1.66 -7.62
N ASN A 532 -2.04 2.35 -6.48
CA ASN A 532 -3.00 3.42 -6.32
C ASN A 532 -2.51 4.72 -6.98
N ALA A 533 -3.34 5.78 -6.95
CA ALA A 533 -3.03 7.09 -7.52
C ALA A 533 -1.77 7.79 -6.95
N ASN A 534 -1.21 7.25 -5.86
CA ASN A 534 0.00 7.76 -5.19
C ASN A 534 1.23 6.91 -5.47
N ASN A 535 1.18 6.04 -6.49
CA ASN A 535 2.22 5.05 -6.81
C ASN A 535 2.59 4.13 -5.63
N LYS A 536 1.65 3.92 -4.70
CA LYS A 536 1.78 2.92 -3.63
C LYS A 536 0.96 1.70 -3.97
N LEU A 537 1.38 0.55 -3.44
CA LEU A 537 0.64 -0.70 -3.56
C LEU A 537 -0.84 -0.51 -3.18
N ASP A 538 -1.75 -0.84 -4.10
CA ASP A 538 -3.18 -0.91 -3.81
C ASP A 538 -3.52 -2.27 -3.18
N VAL A 539 -3.36 -2.33 -1.87
CA VAL A 539 -3.58 -3.55 -1.07
C VAL A 539 -5.02 -4.07 -1.21
N ARG A 540 -6.01 -3.18 -1.38
CA ARG A 540 -7.42 -3.57 -1.49
C ARG A 540 -7.67 -4.30 -2.82
N THR A 541 -7.22 -3.72 -3.92
CA THR A 541 -7.32 -4.33 -5.25
C THR A 541 -6.53 -5.64 -5.28
N LEU A 542 -5.30 -5.65 -4.73
CA LEU A 542 -4.47 -6.85 -4.69
C LEU A 542 -5.14 -7.99 -3.90
N LYS A 543 -5.72 -7.73 -2.72
CA LYS A 543 -6.47 -8.72 -1.95
C LYS A 543 -7.67 -9.27 -2.72
N SER A 544 -8.41 -8.41 -3.41
CA SER A 544 -9.58 -8.82 -4.19
C SER A 544 -9.18 -9.74 -5.35
N GLU A 545 -8.15 -9.37 -6.11
CA GLU A 545 -7.63 -10.19 -7.20
C GLU A 545 -7.00 -11.49 -6.71
N MET A 546 -6.26 -11.44 -5.59
CA MET A 546 -5.72 -12.64 -4.94
C MET A 546 -6.83 -13.63 -4.59
N ALA A 547 -7.91 -13.18 -3.98
CA ALA A 547 -9.02 -14.04 -3.58
C ALA A 547 -9.63 -14.79 -4.78
N VAL A 548 -9.79 -14.12 -5.93
CA VAL A 548 -10.27 -14.76 -7.16
C VAL A 548 -9.30 -15.82 -7.68
N ARG A 549 -8.00 -15.49 -7.74
CA ARG A 549 -6.96 -16.41 -8.23
C ARG A 549 -6.73 -17.59 -7.28
N LEU A 550 -6.69 -17.33 -5.98
CA LEU A 550 -6.55 -18.37 -4.95
C LEU A 550 -7.71 -19.38 -5.01
N ARG A 551 -8.94 -18.89 -5.16
CA ARG A 551 -10.10 -19.75 -5.32
C ARG A 551 -9.94 -20.71 -6.51
N ARG A 552 -9.40 -20.22 -7.62
CA ARG A 552 -9.13 -21.07 -8.79
C ARG A 552 -8.09 -22.16 -8.46
N ILE A 553 -6.99 -21.80 -7.78
CA ILE A 553 -5.96 -22.76 -7.33
C ILE A 553 -6.57 -23.85 -6.44
N LEU A 554 -7.42 -23.47 -5.47
CA LEU A 554 -8.07 -24.41 -4.57
C LEU A 554 -9.03 -25.37 -5.31
N ILE A 555 -9.77 -24.84 -6.28
CA ILE A 555 -10.63 -25.68 -7.15
C ILE A 555 -9.80 -26.67 -7.96
N ASP A 556 -8.66 -26.22 -8.54
CA ASP A 556 -7.76 -27.11 -9.30
C ASP A 556 -7.17 -28.21 -8.42
N GLU A 557 -6.79 -27.90 -7.17
CA GLU A 557 -6.33 -28.88 -6.19
C GLU A 557 -7.44 -29.89 -5.83
N ASP A 558 -8.65 -29.41 -5.60
CA ASP A 558 -9.79 -30.28 -5.30
C ASP A 558 -10.16 -31.15 -6.52
N LEU A 559 -10.15 -30.59 -7.72
CA LEU A 559 -10.37 -31.33 -8.97
C LEU A 559 -9.31 -32.40 -9.18
N SER A 560 -8.05 -32.15 -8.83
CA SER A 560 -6.97 -33.15 -8.94
C SER A 560 -7.22 -34.38 -8.04
N ARG A 561 -7.89 -34.17 -6.91
CA ARG A 561 -8.32 -35.23 -5.95
C ARG A 561 -9.67 -35.86 -6.30
N GLY A 562 -10.47 -35.18 -7.11
CA GLY A 562 -11.85 -35.53 -7.48
C GLY A 562 -12.90 -34.98 -6.51
N ILE A 563 -13.68 -34.02 -6.98
CA ILE A 563 -14.79 -33.44 -6.22
C ILE A 563 -15.98 -34.40 -6.27
N LEU A 564 -16.35 -34.96 -5.13
CA LEU A 564 -17.53 -35.85 -5.02
C LEU A 564 -18.82 -35.02 -5.14
N VAL A 565 -19.50 -35.11 -6.28
CA VAL A 565 -20.78 -34.42 -6.51
C VAL A 565 -21.95 -35.16 -5.87
N SER A 566 -21.98 -36.47 -6.00
CA SER A 566 -23.06 -37.32 -5.45
C SER A 566 -22.59 -38.73 -5.20
N LYS A 567 -23.21 -39.35 -4.21
CA LYS A 567 -23.05 -40.78 -3.89
C LYS A 567 -24.42 -41.40 -3.71
N MET A 568 -24.66 -42.47 -4.44
CA MET A 568 -25.92 -43.25 -4.38
C MET A 568 -25.65 -44.69 -3.98
N SER A 569 -26.57 -45.29 -3.25
CA SER A 569 -26.60 -46.73 -3.00
C SER A 569 -27.91 -47.29 -3.54
N ILE A 570 -27.81 -48.24 -4.42
CA ILE A 570 -28.96 -48.89 -5.07
C ILE A 570 -28.95 -50.38 -4.86
N LYS A 571 -30.10 -51.04 -4.96
CA LYS A 571 -30.16 -52.50 -5.05
C LYS A 571 -29.82 -52.96 -6.47
N ASN A 572 -29.22 -54.12 -6.57
CA ASN A 572 -28.88 -54.76 -7.89
C ASN A 572 -30.14 -55.31 -8.59
N THR A 573 -31.08 -54.43 -8.85
CA THR A 573 -32.34 -54.77 -9.56
C THR A 573 -32.47 -53.85 -10.80
N THR A 574 -33.13 -54.34 -11.84
CA THR A 574 -33.30 -53.59 -13.11
C THR A 574 -34.09 -52.31 -12.92
N TYR A 575 -34.95 -52.21 -11.91
CA TYR A 575 -35.68 -50.97 -11.55
C TYR A 575 -34.76 -49.84 -11.05
N SER A 576 -33.55 -50.21 -10.57
CA SER A 576 -32.59 -49.23 -10.06
C SER A 576 -31.79 -48.50 -11.17
N ILE A 577 -31.82 -48.97 -12.41
CA ILE A 577 -31.04 -48.43 -13.55
C ILE A 577 -31.58 -47.04 -13.92
N THR A 578 -32.91 -46.93 -14.16
CA THR A 578 -33.51 -45.70 -14.68
C THR A 578 -33.23 -44.45 -13.81
N PRO A 579 -33.37 -44.48 -12.45
CA PRO A 579 -33.06 -43.34 -11.62
C PRO A 579 -31.60 -42.89 -11.71
N VAL A 580 -30.65 -43.81 -11.78
CA VAL A 580 -29.23 -43.48 -11.90
C VAL A 580 -28.91 -42.89 -13.23
N VAL A 581 -29.41 -43.40 -14.32
CA VAL A 581 -29.24 -42.88 -15.68
C VAL A 581 -29.85 -41.48 -15.82
N ALA A 582 -31.04 -41.28 -15.18
CA ALA A 582 -31.67 -39.94 -15.14
C ALA A 582 -30.82 -38.93 -14.39
N PHE A 583 -30.20 -39.30 -13.27
CA PHE A 583 -29.28 -38.43 -12.55
C PHE A 583 -28.03 -38.14 -13.35
N ALA A 584 -27.42 -39.15 -13.97
CA ALA A 584 -26.24 -38.97 -14.83
C ALA A 584 -26.54 -37.98 -15.98
N ARG A 585 -27.75 -38.07 -16.58
CA ARG A 585 -28.23 -37.15 -17.61
C ARG A 585 -28.29 -35.70 -17.06
N CYS A 586 -29.03 -35.49 -15.99
CA CYS A 586 -29.20 -34.17 -15.37
C CYS A 586 -27.85 -33.55 -14.99
N LEU A 587 -26.95 -34.33 -14.43
CA LEU A 587 -25.60 -33.87 -14.08
C LEU A 587 -24.81 -33.47 -15.33
N ALA A 588 -24.75 -34.33 -16.34
CA ALA A 588 -24.02 -34.07 -17.59
C ALA A 588 -24.57 -32.82 -18.32
N GLU A 589 -25.90 -32.65 -18.38
CA GLU A 589 -26.53 -31.46 -18.94
C GLU A 589 -26.18 -30.21 -18.13
N SER A 590 -26.15 -30.28 -16.79
CA SER A 590 -25.82 -29.15 -15.93
C SER A 590 -24.35 -28.72 -16.02
N ILE A 591 -23.45 -29.68 -16.27
CA ILE A 591 -22.03 -29.41 -16.53
C ILE A 591 -21.82 -28.74 -17.90
N GLY A 592 -22.73 -28.99 -18.86
CA GLY A 592 -22.70 -28.38 -20.19
C GLY A 592 -22.18 -29.31 -21.30
N TYR A 593 -22.23 -30.62 -21.09
CA TYR A 593 -21.92 -31.57 -22.18
C TYR A 593 -22.90 -31.43 -23.34
N SER A 594 -22.42 -31.64 -24.56
CA SER A 594 -23.27 -31.72 -25.76
C SER A 594 -24.28 -32.87 -25.68
N ASP A 595 -25.44 -32.74 -26.32
CA ASP A 595 -26.49 -33.76 -26.35
C ASP A 595 -25.95 -35.15 -26.73
N ARG A 596 -25.02 -35.18 -27.70
CA ARG A 596 -24.37 -36.42 -28.11
C ARG A 596 -23.59 -37.07 -26.96
N ARG A 597 -22.85 -36.23 -26.22
CA ARG A 597 -22.01 -36.67 -25.11
C ARG A 597 -22.88 -37.10 -23.90
N VAL A 598 -23.91 -36.35 -23.57
CA VAL A 598 -24.92 -36.73 -22.59
C VAL A 598 -25.49 -38.13 -22.87
N ASN A 599 -25.86 -38.40 -24.12
CA ASN A 599 -26.38 -39.73 -24.49
C ASN A 599 -25.31 -40.84 -24.39
N GLN A 600 -24.03 -40.55 -24.66
CA GLN A 600 -22.95 -41.53 -24.46
C GLN A 600 -22.75 -41.82 -22.96
N ILE A 601 -22.76 -40.79 -22.10
CA ILE A 601 -22.67 -40.92 -20.63
C ILE A 601 -23.82 -41.76 -20.09
N CYS A 602 -25.05 -41.50 -20.53
CA CYS A 602 -26.23 -42.25 -20.15
C CYS A 602 -26.13 -43.73 -20.57
N LEU A 603 -25.74 -43.96 -21.82
CA LEU A 603 -25.61 -45.31 -22.38
C LEU A 603 -24.55 -46.12 -21.63
N ALA A 604 -23.35 -45.54 -21.41
CA ALA A 604 -22.29 -46.24 -20.67
C ALA A 604 -22.68 -46.53 -19.20
N THR A 605 -23.41 -45.60 -18.56
CA THR A 605 -23.92 -45.82 -17.19
C THR A 605 -24.95 -46.92 -17.15
N GLU A 606 -25.88 -46.98 -18.11
CA GLU A 606 -26.89 -47.98 -18.23
C GLU A 606 -26.28 -49.37 -18.47
N GLU A 607 -25.34 -49.46 -19.41
CA GLU A 607 -24.66 -50.71 -19.76
C GLU A 607 -23.79 -51.22 -18.58
N MET A 608 -23.10 -50.34 -17.86
CA MET A 608 -22.35 -50.74 -16.66
C MET A 608 -23.25 -51.30 -15.58
N LEU A 609 -24.38 -50.66 -15.30
CA LEU A 609 -25.36 -51.15 -14.34
C LEU A 609 -25.98 -52.48 -14.77
N THR A 610 -26.31 -52.61 -16.05
CA THR A 610 -26.83 -53.85 -16.62
C THR A 610 -25.83 -54.98 -16.47
N GLU A 611 -24.56 -54.77 -16.80
CA GLU A 611 -23.49 -55.75 -16.63
C GLU A 611 -23.34 -56.18 -15.19
N ARG A 612 -23.34 -55.22 -14.23
CA ARG A 612 -23.21 -55.51 -12.80
C ARG A 612 -24.41 -56.24 -12.27
N ILE A 613 -25.64 -55.85 -12.64
CA ILE A 613 -26.89 -56.46 -12.14
C ILE A 613 -27.08 -57.87 -12.70
N MET A 614 -26.79 -58.10 -13.95
CA MET A 614 -27.10 -59.37 -14.64
C MET A 614 -26.02 -60.43 -14.45
N ASN A 615 -24.75 -60.01 -14.29
CA ASN A 615 -23.63 -60.97 -14.39
C ASN A 615 -22.77 -61.06 -13.12
N ALA A 616 -22.97 -60.18 -12.13
CA ALA A 616 -22.09 -60.09 -10.95
C ALA A 616 -22.65 -60.65 -9.69
N TYR A 617 -23.96 -60.95 -9.62
CA TYR A 617 -24.62 -61.35 -8.38
C TYR A 617 -25.46 -62.62 -8.54
N SER A 618 -25.33 -63.50 -7.54
CA SER A 618 -26.25 -64.60 -7.33
C SER A 618 -27.44 -64.25 -6.44
N ASP A 619 -27.30 -63.19 -5.60
CA ASP A 619 -28.28 -62.76 -4.64
C ASP A 619 -28.46 -61.20 -4.65
N ILE A 620 -29.47 -60.67 -3.90
CA ILE A 620 -29.68 -59.23 -3.82
C ILE A 620 -28.54 -58.55 -3.03
N GLY A 621 -27.83 -57.66 -3.70
CA GLY A 621 -26.73 -56.85 -3.16
C GLY A 621 -26.94 -55.36 -3.33
N ASP A 622 -25.99 -54.57 -2.82
CA ASP A 622 -25.94 -53.10 -2.94
C ASP A 622 -24.82 -52.70 -3.90
N ILE A 623 -25.14 -51.81 -4.84
CA ILE A 623 -24.19 -51.18 -5.73
C ILE A 623 -24.07 -49.72 -5.26
N GLN A 624 -22.86 -49.26 -4.94
CA GLN A 624 -22.58 -47.85 -4.65
C GLN A 624 -22.08 -47.18 -5.91
N ILE A 625 -22.64 -46.02 -6.20
CA ILE A 625 -22.27 -45.23 -7.38
C ILE A 625 -21.84 -43.83 -6.89
N SER A 626 -20.66 -43.39 -7.32
CA SER A 626 -20.13 -42.05 -7.00
C SER A 626 -19.90 -41.28 -8.28
N PHE A 627 -20.31 -40.04 -8.31
CA PHE A 627 -20.08 -39.09 -9.40
C PHE A 627 -19.04 -38.09 -8.96
N LEU A 628 -17.90 -38.00 -9.65
CA LEU A 628 -16.78 -37.15 -9.29
C LEU A 628 -16.41 -36.23 -10.47
N LEU A 629 -16.20 -34.98 -10.17
CA LEU A 629 -15.56 -34.05 -11.10
C LEU A 629 -14.05 -34.12 -10.92
N MET A 630 -13.36 -34.37 -12.03
CA MET A 630 -11.89 -34.47 -12.11
C MET A 630 -11.38 -33.31 -12.96
N GLU A 631 -10.05 -33.08 -12.94
CA GLU A 631 -9.37 -32.07 -13.77
C GLU A 631 -9.44 -32.33 -15.25
N GLY A 632 -10.49 -32.42 -15.90
CA GLY A 632 -10.62 -32.66 -17.34
C GLY A 632 -11.67 -33.67 -17.72
N TRP A 633 -12.26 -34.38 -16.74
CA TRP A 633 -13.30 -35.35 -17.02
C TRP A 633 -14.29 -35.54 -15.86
N LEU A 634 -15.50 -36.03 -16.20
CA LEU A 634 -16.46 -36.60 -15.25
C LEU A 634 -16.13 -38.07 -15.04
N GLU A 635 -15.95 -38.49 -13.77
CA GLU A 635 -15.77 -39.88 -13.40
C GLU A 635 -17.02 -40.44 -12.74
N ILE A 636 -17.51 -41.59 -13.17
CA ILE A 636 -18.59 -42.36 -12.53
C ILE A 636 -17.99 -43.65 -12.03
N ARG A 637 -17.97 -43.83 -10.69
CA ARG A 637 -17.44 -45.04 -10.02
C ARG A 637 -18.56 -45.93 -9.53
N PHE A 638 -18.39 -47.20 -9.76
CA PHE A 638 -19.25 -48.26 -9.29
C PHE A 638 -18.46 -49.15 -8.32
N THR A 639 -18.95 -49.35 -7.11
CA THR A 639 -18.33 -50.22 -6.10
C THR A 639 -19.38 -51.16 -5.56
N ASP A 640 -19.11 -52.45 -5.58
CA ASP A 640 -20.04 -53.46 -5.16
C ASP A 640 -19.37 -54.72 -4.57
N ASN A 641 -20.14 -55.70 -4.12
CA ASN A 641 -19.66 -56.97 -3.57
C ASN A 641 -19.84 -58.12 -4.55
N GLY A 642 -20.19 -57.85 -5.79
CA GLY A 642 -20.38 -58.90 -6.82
C GLY A 642 -19.07 -59.51 -7.30
N GLU A 643 -19.20 -60.57 -8.08
CA GLU A 643 -18.03 -61.18 -8.70
C GLU A 643 -17.28 -60.15 -9.62
N ARG A 644 -15.96 -60.18 -9.56
CA ARG A 644 -15.12 -59.33 -10.36
C ARG A 644 -15.15 -59.81 -11.83
N PHE A 645 -15.53 -58.93 -12.74
CA PHE A 645 -15.34 -59.24 -14.18
C PHE A 645 -14.02 -58.67 -14.67
N VAL A 646 -13.37 -59.43 -15.52
CA VAL A 646 -12.14 -59.04 -16.18
C VAL A 646 -12.51 -58.33 -17.47
N LEU A 647 -12.00 -57.09 -17.63
CA LEU A 647 -12.09 -56.36 -18.87
C LEU A 647 -11.14 -57.00 -19.90
N ASP A 648 -11.59 -58.06 -20.58
CA ASP A 648 -10.85 -58.60 -21.69
C ASP A 648 -11.28 -57.89 -22.98
N LYS A 649 -10.32 -57.32 -23.73
CA LYS A 649 -10.56 -56.69 -25.02
C LYS A 649 -10.79 -57.68 -26.13
N ASN A 650 -10.81 -58.98 -25.82
CA ASN A 650 -10.97 -60.07 -26.77
C ASN A 650 -12.44 -60.37 -27.08
N GLU A 651 -12.68 -61.22 -28.07
CA GLU A 651 -14.00 -61.49 -28.63
C GLU A 651 -15.07 -62.08 -27.64
N GLU A 652 -14.67 -62.50 -26.47
CA GLU A 652 -15.55 -63.11 -25.44
C GLU A 652 -16.24 -62.13 -24.50
N SER A 653 -15.96 -60.80 -24.60
CA SER A 653 -16.62 -59.81 -23.74
C SER A 653 -18.10 -59.66 -24.02
N SER A 654 -18.92 -59.39 -22.95
CA SER A 654 -20.34 -59.11 -23.09
C SER A 654 -20.60 -57.92 -24.03
N LEU A 655 -21.82 -57.86 -24.58
CA LEU A 655 -22.23 -56.76 -25.47
C LEU A 655 -22.13 -55.41 -24.71
N SER A 656 -22.53 -55.39 -23.42
CA SER A 656 -22.43 -54.21 -22.56
C SER A 656 -21.00 -53.69 -22.43
N VAL A 657 -20.02 -54.55 -22.18
CA VAL A 657 -18.60 -54.16 -22.10
C VAL A 657 -18.10 -53.57 -23.45
N LYS A 658 -18.50 -54.19 -24.57
CA LYS A 658 -18.15 -53.66 -25.92
C LYS A 658 -18.71 -52.27 -26.20
N ILE A 659 -19.93 -51.99 -25.71
CA ILE A 659 -20.56 -50.67 -25.82
C ILE A 659 -19.80 -49.68 -24.93
N ILE A 660 -19.55 -50.00 -23.65
CA ILE A 660 -18.85 -49.13 -22.71
C ILE A 660 -17.48 -48.71 -23.24
N VAL A 661 -16.66 -49.67 -23.70
CA VAL A 661 -15.33 -49.40 -24.28
C VAL A 661 -15.39 -48.49 -25.50
N LYS A 662 -16.51 -48.47 -26.21
CA LYS A 662 -16.69 -47.64 -27.41
C LYS A 662 -17.14 -46.21 -27.11
N VAL A 663 -17.83 -45.97 -25.99
CA VAL A 663 -18.49 -44.69 -25.70
C VAL A 663 -17.86 -43.91 -24.54
N ALA A 664 -17.23 -44.58 -23.57
CA ALA A 664 -16.44 -43.93 -22.52
C ALA A 664 -15.02 -43.66 -23.00
N ASP A 665 -14.42 -42.54 -22.60
CA ASP A 665 -13.03 -42.23 -22.92
C ASP A 665 -12.05 -43.03 -22.07
N MET A 666 -12.45 -43.35 -20.86
CA MET A 666 -11.67 -44.14 -19.90
C MET A 666 -12.55 -45.20 -19.23
N LEU A 667 -12.01 -46.39 -19.12
CA LEU A 667 -12.59 -47.50 -18.34
C LEU A 667 -11.48 -48.12 -17.49
N ASP A 668 -11.61 -48.08 -16.19
CA ASP A 668 -10.69 -48.68 -15.22
C ASP A 668 -11.44 -49.66 -14.31
N ALA A 669 -10.95 -50.91 -14.23
CA ALA A 669 -11.46 -51.95 -13.37
C ALA A 669 -10.34 -52.57 -12.48
N SER A 670 -9.20 -51.88 -12.41
CA SER A 670 -8.01 -52.37 -11.70
C SER A 670 -8.01 -52.07 -10.20
N ARG A 671 -8.84 -51.11 -9.78
CA ARG A 671 -8.86 -50.58 -8.39
C ARG A 671 -9.69 -51.44 -7.42
N GLU A 672 -9.30 -51.33 -6.17
CA GLU A 672 -10.07 -51.87 -5.03
C GLU A 672 -10.18 -50.82 -3.91
N GLU A 673 -11.35 -50.66 -3.34
CA GLU A 673 -11.58 -49.87 -2.15
C GLU A 673 -12.17 -50.76 -1.05
N ALA A 674 -11.49 -50.84 0.10
CA ALA A 674 -11.88 -51.69 1.25
C ALA A 674 -12.12 -53.15 0.85
N GLY A 675 -11.32 -53.70 -0.05
CA GLY A 675 -11.45 -55.09 -0.54
C GLY A 675 -12.56 -55.34 -1.55
N LYS A 676 -13.19 -54.28 -2.06
CA LYS A 676 -14.25 -54.34 -3.07
C LYS A 676 -13.73 -53.85 -4.45
N PRO A 677 -14.13 -54.49 -5.55
CA PRO A 677 -13.76 -53.99 -6.87
C PRO A 677 -14.40 -52.63 -7.14
N VAL A 678 -13.63 -51.75 -7.79
CA VAL A 678 -14.07 -50.44 -8.25
C VAL A 678 -13.99 -50.41 -9.77
N TYR A 679 -15.09 -50.01 -10.40
CA TYR A 679 -15.17 -49.79 -11.86
C TYR A 679 -15.38 -48.33 -12.13
N SER A 680 -14.50 -47.69 -12.90
CA SER A 680 -14.56 -46.26 -13.20
C SER A 680 -14.79 -46.01 -14.66
N LEU A 681 -15.80 -45.21 -14.99
CA LEU A 681 -16.05 -44.65 -16.31
C LEU A 681 -15.61 -43.20 -16.33
N GLY A 682 -14.73 -42.83 -17.25
CA GLY A 682 -14.30 -41.44 -17.42
C GLY A 682 -14.80 -40.83 -18.73
N PHE A 683 -15.28 -39.61 -18.69
CA PHE A 683 -15.78 -38.85 -19.84
C PHE A 683 -15.07 -37.49 -19.88
N LEU A 684 -14.20 -37.27 -20.86
CA LEU A 684 -13.52 -36.00 -21.08
C LEU A 684 -14.53 -34.88 -21.28
N TYR A 685 -14.23 -33.70 -20.71
CA TYR A 685 -15.05 -32.53 -20.96
C TYR A 685 -15.02 -32.13 -22.45
N ASP A 686 -16.15 -31.68 -22.98
CA ASP A 686 -16.18 -31.03 -24.27
C ASP A 686 -15.36 -29.74 -24.24
N ASN A 687 -14.73 -29.33 -25.34
CA ASN A 687 -13.79 -28.19 -25.41
C ASN A 687 -14.39 -26.84 -24.93
N GLU A 688 -15.71 -26.73 -24.84
CA GLU A 688 -16.43 -25.51 -24.42
C GLU A 688 -16.81 -25.54 -22.93
N ILE A 689 -16.52 -26.65 -22.19
CA ILE A 689 -16.89 -26.77 -20.78
C ILE A 689 -15.84 -26.08 -19.91
N ASP A 690 -16.25 -24.99 -19.23
CA ASP A 690 -15.50 -24.37 -18.14
C ASP A 690 -16.00 -24.91 -16.78
N ILE A 691 -15.33 -25.94 -16.27
CA ILE A 691 -15.69 -26.59 -15.02
C ILE A 691 -15.58 -25.66 -13.82
N HIS A 692 -14.68 -24.66 -13.86
CA HIS A 692 -14.57 -23.63 -12.83
C HIS A 692 -15.83 -22.76 -12.79
N GLN A 693 -16.35 -22.36 -13.96
CA GLN A 693 -17.58 -21.59 -14.04
C GLN A 693 -18.77 -22.38 -13.53
N TYR A 694 -18.83 -23.70 -13.80
CA TYR A 694 -19.84 -24.59 -13.26
C TYR A 694 -19.79 -24.62 -11.72
N LEU A 695 -18.61 -24.85 -11.14
CA LEU A 695 -18.43 -24.90 -9.68
C LEU A 695 -18.74 -23.55 -9.02
N TYR A 696 -18.35 -22.43 -9.59
CA TYR A 696 -18.71 -21.09 -9.10
C TYR A 696 -20.22 -20.85 -9.00
N LYS A 697 -21.00 -21.43 -9.91
CA LYS A 697 -22.47 -21.27 -9.90
C LYS A 697 -23.17 -22.13 -8.86
N HIS A 698 -22.58 -23.22 -8.44
CA HIS A 698 -23.25 -24.26 -7.63
C HIS A 698 -22.71 -24.37 -6.18
N GLU A 699 -21.76 -23.53 -5.80
CA GLU A 699 -21.23 -23.42 -4.43
C GLU A 699 -22.11 -22.58 -3.46
N LYS A 700 -23.32 -22.19 -3.82
CA LYS A 700 -24.21 -21.40 -2.95
C LYS A 700 -25.09 -22.29 -2.09
#